data_8f614709c3330617b56a91c4d5f8b0cc
#
_entry.id   8f614709c3330617b56a91c4d5f8b0cc
#
_cell.length_a   1.000
_cell.length_b   1.000
_cell.length_c   1.000
_cell.angle_alpha   90.00
_cell.angle_beta   90.00
_cell.angle_gamma   90.00
#
_symmetry.space_group_name_H-M   'P 1'
#
loop_
_entity.id
_entity.type
_entity.pdbx_description
1 polymer ?
#
loop_
_entity_poly.entity_id
_entity_poly.type
_entity_poly.pdbx_seq_one_letter_code
_entity_poly.pdbx_strand_id
1 'polypeptide(L)'
;MPRSFPLEKTRNIGIMAHIDAGKTTTTERILYYTGRTHKMGEVHEGAAVMDWMEQEQERGITITSAATACEWKGHRINIIDTPGHVDFTVEVERSLRVLDGAVAVFDAVAGVEPQSETVWRQADKYAVPRFAYINKMDRTGADFYNAVETMKDRLGANPLPIQLPIGSEGDFKGVVDVVEMKAMVWTDELGAEYETIEIPEDLRDKAVEYRNQLIEACADYDDELMEAYLAEEEIPHARIAKSLHRACLDTKVTPVLCGSSFKNKGVQPLLDAIVELLPSPLEVPPVTGVVPAGKGEAEPTEAERAADDSAPFAALAFKIMTDPYVGKLTYFRVYSGKLEAGGRVLNVTSGKTERIGRLLMMHANSREEIEEVYSGDICAGVGLKQTSTGDTLSAPDAPITLESIEFPETVIAVAIEPKTKADQEKMGAALQRLGEEDPTFRIESDEETGQTLIHGMGELHLEVIVDRMLREFKVDANVGKPQVAYRETIRKRTEKVVARFVRQTGGRGQFGHVVINLEPAPGEGFEFVNKIKGGTIPGEFIGPAEQGMREALLNGVKAGYPMVDVKVELVDGSYHDVDSSEMAFKIAGSMAIQEGARKANPVLLEPVMAVEVVTPEDFLGDVIGDLSRRRGKVQGQDQRGNALAVQAYVPLGEMFGYATDLRSSTQGRASYTMQFERYEEVPGSIAEEIVAHRSGEPPAKAA
;
A
#
# COMPACT_ATOMS: atom_id res chain seq x y z
N MET A 1 -23.03 -27.34 -3.94
CA MET A 1 -24.38 -26.70 -3.95
C MET A 1 -24.36 -25.53 -4.91
N PRO A 2 -25.51 -25.08 -5.50
CA PRO A 2 -25.47 -23.83 -6.25
C PRO A 2 -25.08 -22.69 -5.31
N ARG A 3 -24.38 -21.67 -5.84
CA ARG A 3 -23.96 -20.50 -5.08
C ARG A 3 -25.16 -19.82 -4.40
N SER A 4 -24.95 -19.29 -3.20
CA SER A 4 -26.02 -18.69 -2.39
C SER A 4 -26.51 -17.36 -2.97
N PHE A 5 -25.62 -16.59 -3.58
CA PHE A 5 -25.90 -15.30 -4.20
C PHE A 5 -25.37 -15.28 -5.65
N PRO A 6 -26.17 -14.88 -6.63
CA PRO A 6 -25.69 -14.72 -8.00
C PRO A 6 -24.65 -13.59 -8.10
N LEU A 7 -23.80 -13.64 -9.14
CA LEU A 7 -22.68 -12.69 -9.31
C LEU A 7 -23.16 -11.23 -9.36
N GLU A 8 -24.27 -10.96 -10.04
CA GLU A 8 -24.85 -9.63 -10.13
C GLU A 8 -25.28 -9.04 -8.77
N LYS A 9 -25.47 -9.92 -7.76
CA LYS A 9 -25.84 -9.55 -6.38
C LYS A 9 -24.67 -9.62 -5.40
N THR A 10 -23.46 -9.71 -5.90
CA THR A 10 -22.22 -9.68 -5.10
C THR A 10 -21.55 -8.31 -5.22
N ARG A 11 -21.04 -7.77 -4.12
CA ARG A 11 -20.26 -6.53 -4.07
C ARG A 11 -18.97 -6.80 -3.30
N ASN A 12 -17.83 -6.52 -3.90
CA ASN A 12 -16.51 -6.62 -3.26
C ASN A 12 -15.98 -5.21 -3.07
N ILE A 13 -16.06 -4.72 -1.86
CA ILE A 13 -15.80 -3.31 -1.58
C ILE A 13 -14.69 -3.11 -0.56
N GLY A 14 -13.96 -2.00 -0.71
CA GLY A 14 -13.05 -1.47 0.30
C GLY A 14 -13.62 -0.25 0.97
N ILE A 15 -13.34 -0.10 2.26
CA ILE A 15 -13.57 1.15 2.96
C ILE A 15 -12.23 1.81 3.17
N MET A 16 -12.01 2.93 2.50
CA MET A 16 -10.76 3.70 2.54
C MET A 16 -11.00 5.07 3.19
N ALA A 17 -10.05 5.47 4.02
CA ALA A 17 -10.14 6.73 4.76
C ALA A 17 -8.78 7.13 5.30
N HIS A 18 -8.59 8.40 5.64
CA HIS A 18 -7.49 8.81 6.50
C HIS A 18 -7.71 8.37 7.96
N ILE A 19 -6.67 8.49 8.77
CA ILE A 19 -6.75 8.22 10.21
C ILE A 19 -7.82 9.12 10.84
N ASP A 20 -8.59 8.55 11.73
CA ASP A 20 -9.69 9.23 12.45
C ASP A 20 -10.87 9.73 11.59
N ALA A 21 -10.97 9.47 10.29
CA ALA A 21 -12.18 9.80 9.52
C ALA A 21 -13.43 9.04 9.97
N GLY A 22 -13.25 8.00 10.79
CA GLY A 22 -14.32 7.15 11.29
C GLY A 22 -14.57 5.92 10.42
N LYS A 23 -13.53 5.42 9.74
CA LYS A 23 -13.56 4.20 8.93
C LYS A 23 -14.09 3.00 9.73
N THR A 24 -13.39 2.59 10.78
CA THR A 24 -13.78 1.46 11.63
C THR A 24 -15.18 1.64 12.23
N THR A 25 -15.51 2.85 12.71
CA THR A 25 -16.86 3.15 13.20
C THR A 25 -17.92 2.92 12.11
N THR A 26 -17.66 3.35 10.89
CA THR A 26 -18.58 3.15 9.75
C THR A 26 -18.74 1.67 9.45
N THR A 27 -17.64 0.90 9.39
CA THR A 27 -17.67 -0.55 9.17
C THR A 27 -18.45 -1.27 10.27
N GLU A 28 -18.23 -0.93 11.55
CA GLU A 28 -18.97 -1.51 12.69
C GLU A 28 -20.48 -1.23 12.59
N ARG A 29 -20.89 -0.04 12.15
CA ARG A 29 -22.31 0.29 11.93
C ARG A 29 -22.90 -0.50 10.77
N ILE A 30 -22.16 -0.69 9.69
CA ILE A 30 -22.57 -1.56 8.58
C ILE A 30 -22.82 -2.99 9.10
N LEU A 31 -21.89 -3.54 9.89
CA LEU A 31 -22.04 -4.90 10.46
C LEU A 31 -23.23 -5.01 11.41
N TYR A 32 -23.50 -3.97 12.18
CA TYR A 32 -24.63 -3.94 13.09
C TYR A 32 -25.98 -3.93 12.32
N TYR A 33 -26.15 -3.03 11.36
CA TYR A 33 -27.41 -2.93 10.60
C TYR A 33 -27.66 -4.11 9.66
N THR A 34 -26.61 -4.82 9.27
CA THR A 34 -26.73 -6.07 8.51
C THR A 34 -26.92 -7.31 9.41
N GLY A 35 -27.00 -7.13 10.73
CA GLY A 35 -27.25 -8.21 11.69
C GLY A 35 -26.08 -9.15 11.93
N ARG A 36 -24.89 -8.80 11.46
CA ARG A 36 -23.67 -9.60 11.70
C ARG A 36 -23.16 -9.46 13.12
N THR A 37 -23.32 -8.31 13.74
CA THR A 37 -23.00 -8.07 15.16
C THR A 37 -24.27 -7.72 15.93
N HIS A 38 -24.35 -8.17 17.17
CA HIS A 38 -25.49 -7.87 18.05
C HIS A 38 -25.24 -6.64 18.95
N LYS A 39 -24.02 -6.12 18.94
CA LYS A 39 -23.62 -4.92 19.68
C LYS A 39 -22.87 -3.99 18.72
N MET A 40 -23.07 -2.70 18.88
CA MET A 40 -22.25 -1.69 18.22
C MET A 40 -20.88 -1.68 18.90
N GLY A 41 -19.82 -2.04 18.15
CA GLY A 41 -18.44 -1.93 18.62
C GLY A 41 -18.04 -0.45 18.68
N GLU A 42 -17.53 0.00 19.81
CA GLU A 42 -16.94 1.34 19.96
C GLU A 42 -15.43 1.24 19.92
N VAL A 43 -14.82 1.98 18.99
CA VAL A 43 -13.36 1.96 18.77
C VAL A 43 -12.61 2.41 20.03
N HIS A 44 -13.11 3.47 20.71
CA HIS A 44 -12.51 4.00 21.93
C HIS A 44 -12.57 3.06 23.14
N GLU A 45 -13.46 2.07 23.10
CA GLU A 45 -13.60 1.05 24.15
C GLU A 45 -12.85 -0.25 23.80
N GLY A 46 -12.18 -0.31 22.64
CA GLY A 46 -11.51 -1.52 22.15
C GLY A 46 -12.48 -2.68 21.84
N ALA A 47 -13.75 -2.34 21.56
CA ALA A 47 -14.80 -3.32 21.32
C ALA A 47 -15.12 -3.55 19.83
N ALA A 48 -14.38 -2.92 18.93
CA ALA A 48 -14.55 -3.04 17.49
C ALA A 48 -14.17 -4.46 17.01
N VAL A 49 -15.03 -5.08 16.23
CA VAL A 49 -14.85 -6.46 15.72
C VAL A 49 -13.80 -6.49 14.61
N MET A 50 -13.71 -5.42 13.83
CA MET A 50 -12.76 -5.32 12.70
C MET A 50 -11.33 -5.04 13.15
N ASP A 51 -11.13 -4.26 14.22
CA ASP A 51 -9.84 -4.04 14.84
C ASP A 51 -9.56 -5.17 15.85
N TRP A 52 -9.20 -6.34 15.34
CA TRP A 52 -9.09 -7.57 16.14
C TRP A 52 -7.74 -7.72 16.85
N MET A 53 -6.71 -6.99 16.44
CA MET A 53 -5.40 -7.01 17.09
C MET A 53 -5.42 -6.13 18.35
N GLU A 54 -4.79 -6.61 19.42
CA GLU A 54 -4.64 -5.80 20.65
C GLU A 54 -4.01 -4.43 20.37
N GLN A 55 -3.04 -4.36 19.45
CA GLN A 55 -2.37 -3.13 19.04
C GLN A 55 -3.29 -2.15 18.30
N GLU A 56 -4.20 -2.64 17.46
CA GLU A 56 -5.22 -1.83 16.80
C GLU A 56 -6.14 -1.21 17.83
N GLN A 57 -6.59 -2.01 18.80
CA GLN A 57 -7.45 -1.57 19.88
C GLN A 57 -6.78 -0.56 20.82
N GLU A 58 -5.52 -0.81 21.20
CA GLU A 58 -4.74 0.09 22.06
C GLU A 58 -4.43 1.44 21.39
N ARG A 59 -4.18 1.43 20.08
CA ARG A 59 -3.80 2.63 19.33
C ARG A 59 -4.97 3.34 18.66
N GLY A 60 -6.12 2.67 18.53
CA GLY A 60 -7.29 3.17 17.82
C GLY A 60 -7.08 3.34 16.31
N ILE A 61 -6.16 2.57 15.71
CA ILE A 61 -5.86 2.60 14.28
C ILE A 61 -5.91 1.20 13.69
N THR A 62 -6.43 1.06 12.48
CA THR A 62 -6.34 -0.19 11.73
C THR A 62 -4.93 -0.38 11.17
N ILE A 63 -4.31 -1.50 11.46
CA ILE A 63 -2.96 -1.87 11.04
C ILE A 63 -3.01 -2.87 9.89
N THR A 64 -3.82 -3.91 10.04
CA THR A 64 -3.98 -4.97 9.03
C THR A 64 -5.35 -4.91 8.39
N SER A 65 -5.43 -5.17 7.09
CA SER A 65 -6.73 -5.30 6.42
C SER A 65 -7.51 -6.48 6.98
N ALA A 66 -8.77 -6.27 7.32
CA ALA A 66 -9.69 -7.31 7.77
C ALA A 66 -10.76 -7.53 6.70
N ALA A 67 -11.09 -8.81 6.44
CA ALA A 67 -12.14 -9.17 5.50
C ALA A 67 -13.38 -9.67 6.25
N THR A 68 -14.54 -9.22 5.85
CA THR A 68 -15.83 -9.67 6.38
C THR A 68 -16.88 -9.72 5.30
N ALA A 69 -17.95 -10.46 5.51
CA ALA A 69 -19.08 -10.52 4.58
C ALA A 69 -20.39 -10.28 5.34
N CYS A 70 -21.25 -9.48 4.73
CA CYS A 70 -22.60 -9.21 5.24
C CYS A 70 -23.62 -9.24 4.11
N GLU A 71 -24.91 -9.14 4.48
CA GLU A 71 -26.02 -9.20 3.53
C GLU A 71 -26.91 -7.96 3.67
N TRP A 72 -27.26 -7.34 2.55
CA TRP A 72 -28.15 -6.20 2.51
C TRP A 72 -29.07 -6.24 1.30
N LYS A 73 -30.38 -6.10 1.52
CA LYS A 73 -31.40 -6.13 0.44
C LYS A 73 -31.20 -7.28 -0.57
N GLY A 74 -30.85 -8.47 -0.09
CA GLY A 74 -30.63 -9.66 -0.93
C GLY A 74 -29.34 -9.63 -1.75
N HIS A 75 -28.42 -8.76 -1.42
CA HIS A 75 -27.04 -8.72 -1.95
C HIS A 75 -26.06 -9.17 -0.88
N ARG A 76 -24.99 -9.82 -1.35
CA ARG A 76 -23.81 -10.14 -0.52
C ARG A 76 -22.78 -9.04 -0.70
N ILE A 77 -22.33 -8.48 0.39
CA ILE A 77 -21.29 -7.45 0.42
C ILE A 77 -20.08 -8.04 1.15
N ASN A 78 -18.99 -8.24 0.41
CA ASN A 78 -17.68 -8.56 0.98
C ASN A 78 -16.96 -7.24 1.20
N ILE A 79 -16.56 -6.98 2.45
CA ILE A 79 -15.91 -5.74 2.87
C ILE A 79 -14.47 -6.06 3.22
N ILE A 80 -13.53 -5.33 2.66
CA ILE A 80 -12.13 -5.28 3.10
C ILE A 80 -11.91 -3.92 3.75
N ASP A 81 -11.66 -3.95 5.06
CA ASP A 81 -11.29 -2.76 5.81
C ASP A 81 -9.79 -2.50 5.63
N THR A 82 -9.42 -1.34 5.08
CA THR A 82 -8.02 -1.04 4.72
C THR A 82 -7.38 -0.12 5.76
N PRO A 83 -6.08 -0.27 6.08
CA PRO A 83 -5.39 0.68 6.93
C PRO A 83 -5.43 2.10 6.36
N GLY A 84 -5.43 3.11 7.24
CA GLY A 84 -5.38 4.52 6.84
C GLY A 84 -3.99 5.16 6.96
N HIS A 85 -3.00 4.44 7.52
CA HIS A 85 -1.67 4.99 7.81
C HIS A 85 -0.70 4.74 6.65
N VAL A 86 0.15 5.72 6.35
CA VAL A 86 1.12 5.66 5.24
C VAL A 86 2.16 4.54 5.38
N ASP A 87 2.52 4.13 6.59
CA ASP A 87 3.44 3.01 6.81
C ASP A 87 2.84 1.66 6.36
N PHE A 88 1.53 1.59 6.16
CA PHE A 88 0.79 0.41 5.72
C PHE A 88 0.19 0.56 4.32
N THR A 89 0.75 1.44 3.48
CA THR A 89 0.29 1.68 2.10
C THR A 89 0.23 0.42 1.26
N VAL A 90 1.12 -0.54 1.50
CA VAL A 90 1.12 -1.83 0.81
C VAL A 90 -0.09 -2.68 1.16
N GLU A 91 -0.58 -2.64 2.41
CA GLU A 91 -1.84 -3.28 2.78
C GLU A 91 -3.03 -2.68 2.01
N VAL A 92 -3.02 -1.35 1.83
CA VAL A 92 -4.02 -0.64 1.03
C VAL A 92 -3.93 -1.07 -0.43
N GLU A 93 -2.74 -1.08 -1.02
CA GLU A 93 -2.52 -1.45 -2.42
C GLU A 93 -2.93 -2.90 -2.70
N ARG A 94 -2.57 -3.84 -1.82
CA ARG A 94 -3.01 -5.24 -1.91
C ARG A 94 -4.53 -5.38 -1.88
N SER A 95 -5.17 -4.60 -1.01
CA SER A 95 -6.63 -4.61 -0.87
C SER A 95 -7.30 -4.03 -2.11
N LEU A 96 -6.85 -2.85 -2.58
CA LEU A 96 -7.42 -2.19 -3.76
C LEU A 96 -7.34 -3.06 -5.03
N ARG A 97 -6.29 -3.89 -5.16
CA ARG A 97 -6.11 -4.79 -6.30
C ARG A 97 -7.21 -5.85 -6.43
N VAL A 98 -7.84 -6.23 -5.32
CA VAL A 98 -8.84 -7.29 -5.28
C VAL A 98 -10.27 -6.80 -5.08
N LEU A 99 -10.47 -5.48 -5.04
CA LEU A 99 -11.77 -4.85 -4.90
C LEU A 99 -12.40 -4.52 -6.26
N ASP A 100 -13.72 -4.55 -6.30
CA ASP A 100 -14.49 -4.09 -7.46
C ASP A 100 -14.91 -2.63 -7.30
N GLY A 101 -15.07 -2.16 -6.07
CA GLY A 101 -15.42 -0.78 -5.76
C GLY A 101 -14.98 -0.35 -4.37
N ALA A 102 -15.07 0.94 -4.06
CA ALA A 102 -14.67 1.46 -2.78
C ALA A 102 -15.61 2.54 -2.23
N VAL A 103 -15.63 2.66 -0.91
CA VAL A 103 -16.26 3.78 -0.18
C VAL A 103 -15.13 4.63 0.41
N ALA A 104 -15.03 5.87 -0.05
CA ALA A 104 -14.07 6.84 0.47
C ALA A 104 -14.71 7.67 1.58
N VAL A 105 -14.26 7.48 2.82
CA VAL A 105 -14.79 8.19 3.99
C VAL A 105 -13.93 9.42 4.28
N PHE A 106 -14.56 10.59 4.33
CA PHE A 106 -13.93 11.87 4.66
C PHE A 106 -14.53 12.46 5.93
N ASP A 107 -13.74 13.23 6.65
CA ASP A 107 -14.20 13.98 7.83
C ASP A 107 -14.84 15.30 7.38
N ALA A 108 -16.04 15.61 7.87
CA ALA A 108 -16.75 16.84 7.53
C ALA A 108 -16.04 18.12 8.03
N VAL A 109 -15.13 18.00 8.99
CA VAL A 109 -14.36 19.13 9.54
C VAL A 109 -13.05 19.31 8.77
N ALA A 110 -12.29 18.24 8.58
CA ALA A 110 -10.97 18.28 7.95
C ALA A 110 -11.02 18.24 6.41
N GLY A 111 -12.09 17.68 5.84
CA GLY A 111 -12.18 17.43 4.40
C GLY A 111 -11.14 16.42 3.91
N VAL A 112 -10.49 16.73 2.80
CA VAL A 112 -9.41 15.89 2.24
C VAL A 112 -8.10 16.16 2.97
N GLU A 113 -7.50 15.13 3.51
CA GLU A 113 -6.18 15.14 4.14
C GLU A 113 -5.13 14.44 3.25
N PRO A 114 -3.82 14.63 3.48
CA PRO A 114 -2.76 14.05 2.65
C PRO A 114 -2.83 12.53 2.52
N GLN A 115 -3.23 11.85 3.60
CA GLN A 115 -3.43 10.40 3.57
C GLN A 115 -4.59 10.01 2.64
N SER A 116 -5.65 10.82 2.62
CA SER A 116 -6.75 10.64 1.67
C SER A 116 -6.27 10.74 0.22
N GLU A 117 -5.39 11.71 -0.08
CA GLU A 117 -4.80 11.89 -1.41
C GLU A 117 -4.00 10.65 -1.84
N THR A 118 -3.20 10.10 -0.92
CA THR A 118 -2.38 8.90 -1.20
C THR A 118 -3.25 7.71 -1.56
N VAL A 119 -4.25 7.40 -0.72
CA VAL A 119 -5.16 6.27 -0.96
C VAL A 119 -6.02 6.50 -2.21
N TRP A 120 -6.41 7.75 -2.47
CA TRP A 120 -7.15 8.12 -3.67
C TRP A 120 -6.35 7.88 -4.95
N ARG A 121 -5.08 8.31 -4.99
CA ARG A 121 -4.18 8.06 -6.13
C ARG A 121 -3.93 6.57 -6.36
N GLN A 122 -3.84 5.78 -5.30
CA GLN A 122 -3.74 4.32 -5.43
C GLN A 122 -5.03 3.73 -6.04
N ALA A 123 -6.21 4.21 -5.63
CA ALA A 123 -7.47 3.78 -6.23
C ALA A 123 -7.59 4.22 -7.71
N ASP A 124 -7.03 5.39 -8.09
CA ASP A 124 -6.92 5.82 -9.50
C ASP A 124 -6.01 4.90 -10.31
N LYS A 125 -4.85 4.51 -9.76
CA LYS A 125 -3.92 3.56 -10.40
C LYS A 125 -4.60 2.26 -10.82
N TYR A 126 -5.52 1.77 -9.99
CA TYR A 126 -6.26 0.52 -10.26
C TYR A 126 -7.65 0.76 -10.86
N ALA A 127 -7.97 1.99 -11.23
CA ALA A 127 -9.27 2.39 -11.79
C ALA A 127 -10.47 1.87 -10.98
N VAL A 128 -10.36 1.89 -9.64
CA VAL A 128 -11.41 1.39 -8.74
C VAL A 128 -12.57 2.38 -8.68
N PRO A 129 -13.79 1.99 -9.13
CA PRO A 129 -15.00 2.78 -8.99
C PRO A 129 -15.29 3.08 -7.52
N ARG A 130 -15.70 4.31 -7.22
CA ARG A 130 -15.91 4.72 -5.83
C ARG A 130 -16.88 5.86 -5.68
N PHE A 131 -17.46 5.93 -4.49
CA PHE A 131 -18.22 7.10 -4.04
C PHE A 131 -17.68 7.60 -2.70
N ALA A 132 -17.98 8.83 -2.35
CA ALA A 132 -17.53 9.48 -1.11
C ALA A 132 -18.64 9.50 -0.06
N TYR A 133 -18.24 9.34 1.20
CA TYR A 133 -19.10 9.49 2.37
C TYR A 133 -18.49 10.52 3.33
N ILE A 134 -19.11 11.69 3.42
CA ILE A 134 -18.71 12.76 4.34
C ILE A 134 -19.28 12.42 5.72
N ASN A 135 -18.43 11.94 6.59
CA ASN A 135 -18.73 11.45 7.93
C ASN A 135 -18.55 12.56 8.97
N LYS A 136 -19.03 12.33 10.17
CA LYS A 136 -18.90 13.22 11.34
C LYS A 136 -19.62 14.57 11.18
N MET A 137 -20.75 14.57 10.51
CA MET A 137 -21.61 15.76 10.37
C MET A 137 -22.12 16.33 11.70
N ASP A 138 -21.98 15.56 12.79
CA ASP A 138 -22.34 15.93 14.16
C ASP A 138 -21.24 16.70 14.91
N ARG A 139 -20.01 16.79 14.37
CA ARG A 139 -18.89 17.48 15.01
C ARG A 139 -18.98 18.99 14.85
N THR A 140 -18.51 19.70 15.86
CA THR A 140 -18.34 21.17 15.80
C THR A 140 -17.35 21.53 14.68
N GLY A 141 -17.75 22.45 13.80
CA GLY A 141 -17.00 22.85 12.62
C GLY A 141 -17.26 21.98 11.38
N ALA A 142 -18.24 21.04 11.43
CA ALA A 142 -18.59 20.23 10.28
C ALA A 142 -19.19 21.07 9.14
N ASP A 143 -18.55 21.03 7.98
CA ASP A 143 -18.99 21.71 6.75
C ASP A 143 -18.93 20.76 5.57
N PHE A 144 -20.12 20.26 5.18
CA PHE A 144 -20.28 19.36 4.04
C PHE A 144 -19.77 19.96 2.73
N TYR A 145 -20.13 21.24 2.49
CA TYR A 145 -19.83 21.88 1.22
C TYR A 145 -18.34 22.18 1.07
N ASN A 146 -17.69 22.61 2.14
CA ASN A 146 -16.24 22.75 2.16
C ASN A 146 -15.53 21.41 1.94
N ALA A 147 -16.01 20.33 2.57
CA ALA A 147 -15.44 18.99 2.36
C ALA A 147 -15.55 18.56 0.88
N VAL A 148 -16.68 18.80 0.23
CA VAL A 148 -16.86 18.54 -1.21
C VAL A 148 -15.93 19.40 -2.08
N GLU A 149 -15.73 20.66 -1.73
CA GLU A 149 -14.82 21.54 -2.49
C GLU A 149 -13.37 21.09 -2.37
N THR A 150 -12.93 20.65 -1.18
CA THR A 150 -11.58 20.09 -1.00
C THR A 150 -11.34 18.84 -1.86
N MET A 151 -12.38 18.08 -2.21
CA MET A 151 -12.25 16.94 -3.14
C MET A 151 -11.92 17.41 -4.56
N LYS A 152 -12.51 18.52 -5.02
CA LYS A 152 -12.17 19.10 -6.34
C LYS A 152 -10.74 19.63 -6.34
N ASP A 153 -10.42 20.44 -5.34
CA ASP A 153 -9.16 21.18 -5.30
C ASP A 153 -7.93 20.26 -5.12
N ARG A 154 -8.05 19.23 -4.28
CA ARG A 154 -6.90 18.40 -3.89
C ARG A 154 -6.81 17.07 -4.60
N LEU A 155 -7.98 16.45 -4.89
CA LEU A 155 -8.01 15.15 -5.54
C LEU A 155 -8.20 15.28 -7.06
N GLY A 156 -8.59 16.45 -7.56
CA GLY A 156 -9.00 16.61 -8.95
C GLY A 156 -10.24 15.77 -9.29
N ALA A 157 -11.01 15.38 -8.27
CA ALA A 157 -12.20 14.57 -8.43
C ALA A 157 -13.36 15.42 -9.00
N ASN A 158 -14.36 14.72 -9.54
CA ASN A 158 -15.65 15.33 -9.92
C ASN A 158 -16.73 14.90 -8.90
N PRO A 159 -16.76 15.52 -7.68
CA PRO A 159 -17.71 15.15 -6.66
C PRO A 159 -19.11 15.63 -7.01
N LEU A 160 -20.05 14.72 -6.91
CA LEU A 160 -21.47 14.96 -7.24
C LEU A 160 -22.33 14.64 -6.02
N PRO A 161 -22.74 15.65 -5.23
CA PRO A 161 -23.60 15.44 -4.08
C PRO A 161 -24.94 14.81 -4.48
N ILE A 162 -25.19 13.59 -3.99
CA ILE A 162 -26.49 12.89 -4.13
C ILE A 162 -27.30 12.94 -2.85
N GLN A 163 -26.67 13.41 -1.76
CA GLN A 163 -27.33 13.72 -0.50
C GLN A 163 -26.90 15.09 0.00
N LEU A 164 -27.83 15.79 0.66
CA LEU A 164 -27.55 17.06 1.34
C LEU A 164 -27.87 16.92 2.83
N PRO A 165 -27.08 17.49 3.75
CA PRO A 165 -27.33 17.39 5.17
C PRO A 165 -28.52 18.26 5.61
N ILE A 166 -29.32 17.74 6.54
CA ILE A 166 -30.36 18.48 7.27
C ILE A 166 -29.76 18.90 8.61
N GLY A 167 -29.35 20.16 8.69
CA GLY A 167 -28.58 20.67 9.81
C GLY A 167 -27.10 20.27 9.78
N SER A 168 -26.34 20.77 10.71
CA SER A 168 -24.91 20.46 10.93
C SER A 168 -24.61 20.50 12.42
N GLU A 169 -23.46 19.92 12.80
CA GLU A 169 -23.04 19.85 14.20
C GLU A 169 -24.07 19.18 15.12
N GLY A 170 -24.38 19.81 16.25
CA GLY A 170 -25.40 19.34 17.19
C GLY A 170 -26.82 19.27 16.61
N ASP A 171 -27.08 20.02 15.54
CA ASP A 171 -28.38 20.09 14.85
C ASP A 171 -28.51 19.14 13.64
N PHE A 172 -27.51 18.30 13.39
CA PHE A 172 -27.58 17.29 12.32
C PHE A 172 -28.65 16.24 12.62
N LYS A 173 -29.74 16.25 11.84
CA LYS A 173 -30.92 15.40 12.06
C LYS A 173 -31.10 14.34 10.99
N GLY A 174 -30.63 14.58 9.77
CA GLY A 174 -30.93 13.72 8.66
C GLY A 174 -30.28 14.15 7.36
N VAL A 175 -30.73 13.57 6.27
CA VAL A 175 -30.24 13.85 4.92
C VAL A 175 -31.39 14.03 3.94
N VAL A 176 -31.18 14.85 2.93
CA VAL A 176 -32.06 14.96 1.75
C VAL A 176 -31.47 14.09 0.65
N ASP A 177 -32.24 13.18 0.11
CA ASP A 177 -31.90 12.42 -1.10
C ASP A 177 -32.28 13.23 -2.32
N VAL A 178 -31.29 13.61 -3.11
CA VAL A 178 -31.43 14.44 -4.31
C VAL A 178 -31.93 13.61 -5.49
N VAL A 179 -31.70 12.31 -5.51
CA VAL A 179 -32.16 11.40 -6.55
C VAL A 179 -33.66 11.16 -6.41
N GLU A 180 -34.12 10.83 -5.20
CA GLU A 180 -35.55 10.57 -4.90
C GLU A 180 -36.34 11.82 -4.57
N MET A 181 -35.68 12.94 -4.28
CA MET A 181 -36.31 14.19 -3.82
C MET A 181 -37.15 14.00 -2.56
N LYS A 182 -36.57 13.35 -1.57
CA LYS A 182 -37.15 13.07 -0.26
C LYS A 182 -36.13 13.33 0.84
N ALA A 183 -36.61 13.54 2.05
CA ALA A 183 -35.75 13.71 3.22
C ALA A 183 -35.91 12.52 4.17
N MET A 184 -34.79 12.07 4.75
CA MET A 184 -34.72 11.02 5.77
C MET A 184 -34.26 11.63 7.08
N VAL A 185 -35.05 11.48 8.14
CA VAL A 185 -34.74 12.02 9.48
C VAL A 185 -34.77 10.88 10.49
N TRP A 186 -33.72 10.74 11.25
CA TRP A 186 -33.61 9.71 12.31
C TRP A 186 -34.27 10.20 13.58
N THR A 187 -35.14 9.35 14.14
CA THR A 187 -35.98 9.67 15.29
C THR A 187 -35.47 9.06 16.59
N ASP A 188 -34.60 8.04 16.51
CA ASP A 188 -34.02 7.34 17.66
C ASP A 188 -32.47 7.49 17.72
N GLU A 189 -31.93 7.32 18.94
CA GLU A 189 -30.47 7.42 19.17
C GLU A 189 -29.71 6.23 18.59
N LEU A 190 -30.32 5.06 18.47
CA LEU A 190 -29.72 3.88 17.88
C LEU A 190 -29.70 3.93 16.34
N GLY A 191 -30.40 4.90 15.76
CA GLY A 191 -30.49 5.08 14.29
C GLY A 191 -31.17 3.92 13.58
N ALA A 192 -31.95 3.10 14.31
CA ALA A 192 -32.64 1.94 13.74
C ALA A 192 -33.84 2.38 12.89
N GLU A 193 -34.50 3.44 13.30
CA GLU A 193 -35.70 3.96 12.65
C GLU A 193 -35.47 5.37 12.10
N TYR A 194 -35.88 5.57 10.87
CA TYR A 194 -35.92 6.88 10.24
C TYR A 194 -37.27 7.08 9.55
N GLU A 195 -37.70 8.32 9.51
CA GLU A 195 -38.91 8.73 8.81
C GLU A 195 -38.53 9.36 7.48
N THR A 196 -39.26 8.97 6.42
CA THR A 196 -39.17 9.65 5.13
C THR A 196 -40.19 10.77 5.11
N ILE A 197 -39.72 11.99 4.96
CA ILE A 197 -40.58 13.19 4.98
C ILE A 197 -40.36 14.01 3.70
N GLU A 198 -41.22 15.00 3.48
CA GLU A 198 -41.00 16.01 2.45
C GLU A 198 -39.73 16.82 2.75
N ILE A 199 -39.06 17.29 1.70
CA ILE A 199 -37.85 18.12 1.86
C ILE A 199 -38.21 19.39 2.64
N PRO A 200 -37.46 19.76 3.70
CA PRO A 200 -37.64 21.02 4.40
C PRO A 200 -37.65 22.23 3.45
N GLU A 201 -38.51 23.21 3.70
CA GLU A 201 -38.75 24.32 2.78
C GLU A 201 -37.46 25.13 2.51
N ASP A 202 -36.59 25.28 3.51
CA ASP A 202 -35.31 25.95 3.42
C ASP A 202 -34.24 25.21 2.58
N LEU A 203 -34.41 23.90 2.36
CA LEU A 203 -33.50 23.09 1.54
C LEU A 203 -34.06 22.75 0.16
N ARG A 204 -35.35 23.07 -0.11
CA ARG A 204 -36.03 22.66 -1.34
C ARG A 204 -35.35 23.22 -2.59
N ASP A 205 -35.09 24.53 -2.63
CA ASP A 205 -34.47 25.18 -3.78
C ASP A 205 -33.06 24.60 -4.04
N LYS A 206 -32.32 24.41 -2.98
CA LYS A 206 -30.97 23.81 -3.05
C LYS A 206 -31.01 22.35 -3.54
N ALA A 207 -31.97 21.56 -3.07
CA ALA A 207 -32.16 20.19 -3.54
C ALA A 207 -32.46 20.13 -5.03
N VAL A 208 -33.32 21.05 -5.53
CA VAL A 208 -33.62 21.16 -6.96
C VAL A 208 -32.40 21.57 -7.77
N GLU A 209 -31.60 22.51 -7.27
CA GLU A 209 -30.33 22.91 -7.91
C GLU A 209 -29.39 21.73 -8.05
N TYR A 210 -29.10 21.00 -6.95
CA TYR A 210 -28.21 19.84 -6.97
C TYR A 210 -28.75 18.68 -7.81
N ARG A 211 -30.08 18.50 -7.84
CA ARG A 211 -30.74 17.54 -8.75
C ARG A 211 -30.47 17.89 -10.21
N ASN A 212 -30.61 19.16 -10.58
CA ASN A 212 -30.34 19.59 -11.96
C ASN A 212 -28.85 19.38 -12.32
N GLN A 213 -27.92 19.73 -11.43
CA GLN A 213 -26.49 19.45 -11.61
C GLN A 213 -26.21 17.95 -11.76
N LEU A 214 -26.91 17.10 -10.97
CA LEU A 214 -26.80 15.64 -11.05
C LEU A 214 -27.26 15.13 -12.42
N ILE A 215 -28.42 15.58 -12.89
CA ILE A 215 -28.99 15.17 -14.19
C ILE A 215 -28.06 15.64 -15.33
N GLU A 216 -27.61 16.87 -15.29
CA GLU A 216 -26.68 17.44 -16.28
C GLU A 216 -25.36 16.64 -16.35
N ALA A 217 -24.74 16.37 -15.19
CA ALA A 217 -23.50 15.59 -15.12
C ALA A 217 -23.69 14.13 -15.60
N CYS A 218 -24.85 13.51 -15.35
CA CYS A 218 -25.15 12.16 -15.83
C CYS A 218 -25.52 12.13 -17.32
N ALA A 219 -26.13 13.19 -17.84
CA ALA A 219 -26.53 13.32 -19.24
C ALA A 219 -25.32 13.31 -20.19
N ASP A 220 -24.16 13.78 -19.75
CA ASP A 220 -22.90 13.70 -20.52
C ASP A 220 -22.48 12.25 -20.85
N TYR A 221 -23.05 11.26 -20.16
CA TYR A 221 -22.72 9.83 -20.29
C TYR A 221 -23.90 8.96 -20.67
N ASP A 222 -25.07 9.56 -20.94
CA ASP A 222 -26.31 8.84 -21.31
C ASP A 222 -27.11 9.68 -22.32
N ASP A 223 -26.99 9.35 -23.62
CA ASP A 223 -27.64 10.08 -24.73
C ASP A 223 -29.16 10.19 -24.56
N GLU A 224 -29.82 9.12 -24.06
CA GLU A 224 -31.25 9.15 -23.85
C GLU A 224 -31.64 10.04 -22.66
N LEU A 225 -30.80 10.14 -21.62
CA LEU A 225 -31.00 11.07 -20.51
C LEU A 225 -30.81 12.51 -21.00
N MET A 226 -29.79 12.73 -21.86
CA MET A 226 -29.54 14.02 -22.50
C MET A 226 -30.77 14.47 -23.34
N GLU A 227 -31.32 13.58 -24.16
CA GLU A 227 -32.53 13.91 -24.97
C GLU A 227 -33.72 14.28 -24.08
N ALA A 228 -33.97 13.51 -23.01
CA ALA A 228 -35.08 13.80 -22.08
C ALA A 228 -34.88 15.13 -21.33
N TYR A 229 -33.60 15.41 -20.92
CA TYR A 229 -33.27 16.67 -20.26
C TYR A 229 -33.48 17.89 -21.17
N LEU A 230 -33.01 17.80 -22.43
CA LEU A 230 -33.17 18.88 -23.41
C LEU A 230 -34.62 19.07 -23.84
N ALA A 231 -35.43 18.02 -23.77
CA ALA A 231 -36.89 18.10 -24.06
C ALA A 231 -37.72 18.60 -22.85
N GLU A 232 -37.07 18.91 -21.72
CA GLU A 232 -37.73 19.28 -20.45
C GLU A 232 -38.76 18.23 -19.98
N GLU A 233 -38.50 16.94 -20.26
CA GLU A 233 -39.35 15.85 -19.82
C GLU A 233 -39.10 15.50 -18.35
N GLU A 234 -40.16 14.98 -17.68
CA GLU A 234 -40.00 14.46 -16.32
C GLU A 234 -39.14 13.19 -16.34
N ILE A 235 -37.96 13.26 -15.70
CA ILE A 235 -36.99 12.17 -15.69
C ILE A 235 -37.24 11.26 -14.47
N PRO A 236 -37.60 9.98 -14.68
CA PRO A 236 -37.82 9.03 -13.59
C PRO A 236 -36.53 8.79 -12.75
N HIS A 237 -36.68 8.65 -11.42
CA HIS A 237 -35.59 8.40 -10.49
C HIS A 237 -34.73 7.19 -10.90
N ALA A 238 -35.35 6.08 -11.31
CA ALA A 238 -34.68 4.88 -11.75
C ALA A 238 -33.72 5.10 -12.93
N ARG A 239 -34.02 6.08 -13.80
CA ARG A 239 -33.17 6.43 -14.91
C ARG A 239 -31.96 7.21 -14.44
N ILE A 240 -32.14 8.19 -13.57
CA ILE A 240 -31.03 8.95 -12.97
C ILE A 240 -30.10 7.99 -12.23
N ALA A 241 -30.65 7.09 -11.40
CA ALA A 241 -29.85 6.10 -10.66
C ALA A 241 -29.03 5.20 -11.59
N LYS A 242 -29.61 4.73 -12.71
CA LYS A 242 -28.91 3.91 -13.70
C LYS A 242 -27.76 4.67 -14.39
N SER A 243 -28.01 5.91 -14.80
CA SER A 243 -26.98 6.75 -15.45
C SER A 243 -25.88 7.13 -14.47
N LEU A 244 -26.24 7.45 -13.22
CA LEU A 244 -25.29 7.71 -12.13
C LEU A 244 -24.41 6.49 -11.83
N HIS A 245 -25.00 5.30 -11.76
CA HIS A 245 -24.27 4.04 -11.60
C HIS A 245 -23.21 3.89 -12.71
N ARG A 246 -23.59 4.05 -13.97
CA ARG A 246 -22.67 3.94 -15.10
C ARG A 246 -21.56 4.98 -15.05
N ALA A 247 -21.88 6.25 -14.78
CA ALA A 247 -20.89 7.32 -14.66
C ALA A 247 -19.92 7.09 -13.47
N CYS A 248 -20.41 6.47 -12.39
CA CYS A 248 -19.59 6.05 -11.26
C CYS A 248 -18.62 4.90 -11.64
N LEU A 249 -19.10 3.88 -12.37
CA LEU A 249 -18.28 2.78 -12.86
C LEU A 249 -17.15 3.26 -13.76
N ASP A 250 -17.42 4.20 -14.63
CA ASP A 250 -16.44 4.81 -15.54
C ASP A 250 -15.51 5.80 -14.83
N THR A 251 -15.63 5.97 -13.50
CA THR A 251 -14.85 6.90 -12.66
C THR A 251 -14.94 8.36 -13.13
N LYS A 252 -16.00 8.74 -13.84
CA LYS A 252 -16.19 10.08 -14.38
C LYS A 252 -16.80 11.05 -13.36
N VAL A 253 -17.61 10.52 -12.46
CA VAL A 253 -18.17 11.25 -11.35
C VAL A 253 -17.94 10.48 -10.05
N THR A 254 -17.88 11.22 -8.96
CA THR A 254 -17.79 10.64 -7.61
C THR A 254 -19.07 11.03 -6.86
N PRO A 255 -20.05 10.14 -6.73
CA PRO A 255 -21.23 10.41 -5.92
C PRO A 255 -20.84 10.73 -4.47
N VAL A 256 -21.48 11.71 -3.84
CA VAL A 256 -21.16 12.12 -2.47
C VAL A 256 -22.39 12.00 -1.57
N LEU A 257 -22.22 11.23 -0.50
CA LEU A 257 -23.19 11.05 0.57
C LEU A 257 -22.69 11.74 1.85
N CYS A 258 -23.56 11.90 2.83
CA CYS A 258 -23.19 12.44 4.13
C CYS A 258 -23.89 11.75 5.28
N GLY A 259 -23.28 11.84 6.48
CA GLY A 259 -23.83 11.25 7.69
C GLY A 259 -22.94 11.41 8.92
N SER A 260 -23.36 10.75 9.97
CA SER A 260 -22.59 10.59 11.21
C SER A 260 -22.66 9.13 11.67
N SER A 261 -21.62 8.36 11.39
CA SER A 261 -21.55 6.95 11.81
C SER A 261 -21.57 6.83 13.33
N PHE A 262 -20.96 7.77 14.05
CA PHE A 262 -20.96 7.81 15.53
C PHE A 262 -22.38 8.04 16.10
N LYS A 263 -23.17 8.90 15.47
CA LYS A 263 -24.57 9.17 15.85
C LYS A 263 -25.58 8.26 15.14
N ASN A 264 -25.10 7.24 14.43
CA ASN A 264 -25.93 6.22 13.78
C ASN A 264 -26.88 6.80 12.69
N LYS A 265 -26.48 7.89 12.03
CA LYS A 265 -27.30 8.57 11.02
C LYS A 265 -26.64 8.50 9.64
N GLY A 266 -27.39 8.09 8.63
CA GLY A 266 -26.90 8.02 7.24
C GLY A 266 -26.29 6.68 6.84
N VAL A 267 -26.24 5.67 7.71
CA VAL A 267 -25.59 4.38 7.41
C VAL A 267 -26.46 3.46 6.54
N GLN A 268 -27.79 3.45 6.74
CA GLN A 268 -28.67 2.66 5.87
C GLN A 268 -28.67 3.19 4.43
N PRO A 269 -28.79 4.50 4.16
CA PRO A 269 -28.60 5.03 2.81
C PRO A 269 -27.21 4.75 2.23
N LEU A 270 -26.15 4.71 3.06
CA LEU A 270 -24.82 4.29 2.64
C LEU A 270 -24.81 2.83 2.14
N LEU A 271 -25.49 1.92 2.85
CA LEU A 271 -25.64 0.52 2.44
C LEU A 271 -26.46 0.40 1.14
N ASP A 272 -27.48 1.23 0.96
CA ASP A 272 -28.25 1.29 -0.28
C ASP A 272 -27.35 1.74 -1.44
N ALA A 273 -26.56 2.79 -1.25
CA ALA A 273 -25.63 3.29 -2.25
C ALA A 273 -24.54 2.26 -2.62
N ILE A 274 -24.04 1.44 -1.67
CA ILE A 274 -23.12 0.34 -1.97
C ILE A 274 -23.75 -0.64 -2.97
N VAL A 275 -25.00 -1.00 -2.77
CA VAL A 275 -25.72 -1.93 -3.64
C VAL A 275 -26.02 -1.32 -5.00
N GLU A 276 -26.41 -0.03 -5.04
CA GLU A 276 -26.91 0.64 -6.23
C GLU A 276 -25.80 1.25 -7.10
N LEU A 277 -24.70 1.74 -6.51
CA LEU A 277 -23.68 2.50 -7.23
C LEU A 277 -22.39 1.72 -7.49
N LEU A 278 -22.05 0.74 -6.64
CA LEU A 278 -20.80 -0.01 -6.82
C LEU A 278 -21.03 -1.25 -7.70
N PRO A 279 -19.99 -1.67 -8.46
CA PRO A 279 -20.13 -2.75 -9.42
C PRO A 279 -20.25 -4.13 -8.77
N SER A 280 -20.92 -5.02 -9.47
CA SER A 280 -20.78 -6.45 -9.31
C SER A 280 -19.54 -6.96 -10.05
N PRO A 281 -19.03 -8.16 -9.75
CA PRO A 281 -17.91 -8.75 -10.49
C PRO A 281 -18.15 -8.93 -12.01
N LEU A 282 -19.41 -8.82 -12.47
CA LEU A 282 -19.75 -8.89 -13.90
C LEU A 282 -19.59 -7.56 -14.63
N GLU A 283 -19.56 -6.46 -13.89
CA GLU A 283 -19.53 -5.09 -14.43
C GLU A 283 -18.12 -4.52 -14.47
N VAL A 284 -17.16 -5.19 -13.83
CA VAL A 284 -15.74 -4.83 -13.93
C VAL A 284 -15.09 -5.51 -15.13
N PRO A 285 -14.06 -4.93 -15.75
CA PRO A 285 -13.34 -5.55 -16.84
C PRO A 285 -12.80 -6.94 -16.46
N PRO A 286 -12.73 -7.91 -17.41
CA PRO A 286 -12.05 -9.17 -17.18
C PRO A 286 -10.62 -8.95 -16.72
N VAL A 287 -10.16 -9.80 -15.77
CA VAL A 287 -8.77 -9.72 -15.32
C VAL A 287 -7.83 -10.19 -16.42
N THR A 288 -6.80 -9.41 -16.71
CA THR A 288 -5.75 -9.74 -17.66
C THR A 288 -4.63 -10.53 -16.99
N GLY A 289 -3.96 -11.35 -17.77
CA GLY A 289 -2.83 -12.13 -17.30
C GLY A 289 -2.02 -12.71 -18.45
N VAL A 290 -0.95 -13.41 -18.11
CA VAL A 290 -0.02 -14.00 -19.07
C VAL A 290 -0.06 -15.52 -18.92
N VAL A 291 -0.35 -16.23 -20.00
CA VAL A 291 -0.23 -17.68 -20.05
C VAL A 291 1.25 -18.03 -20.23
N PRO A 292 1.87 -18.77 -19.29
CA PRO A 292 3.27 -19.15 -19.41
C PRO A 292 3.52 -19.98 -20.68
N ALA A 293 4.64 -19.72 -21.36
CA ALA A 293 5.03 -20.50 -22.53
C ALA A 293 5.16 -21.98 -22.18
N GLY A 294 4.50 -22.84 -22.95
CA GLY A 294 4.61 -24.30 -22.83
C GLY A 294 6.01 -24.79 -23.22
N LYS A 295 6.37 -26.03 -22.83
CA LYS A 295 7.64 -26.63 -23.25
C LYS A 295 7.69 -26.73 -24.78
N GLY A 296 8.40 -25.80 -25.44
CA GLY A 296 8.58 -25.74 -26.90
C GLY A 296 7.84 -24.60 -27.60
N GLU A 297 7.12 -23.76 -26.89
CA GLU A 297 6.52 -22.52 -27.38
C GLU A 297 7.46 -21.31 -27.14
N ALA A 298 7.47 -20.38 -28.10
CA ALA A 298 8.51 -19.35 -28.16
C ALA A 298 8.28 -18.17 -27.22
N GLU A 299 7.03 -17.81 -26.88
CA GLU A 299 6.73 -16.60 -26.07
C GLU A 299 5.46 -16.79 -25.23
N PRO A 300 5.39 -16.15 -24.03
CA PRO A 300 4.16 -16.06 -23.25
C PRO A 300 3.08 -15.27 -24.01
N THR A 301 1.81 -15.62 -23.81
CA THR A 301 0.68 -14.96 -24.48
C THR A 301 -0.24 -14.29 -23.46
N GLU A 302 -0.71 -13.09 -23.78
CA GLU A 302 -1.72 -12.40 -22.97
C GLU A 302 -3.07 -13.14 -23.10
N ALA A 303 -3.77 -13.22 -21.99
CA ALA A 303 -5.10 -13.81 -21.89
C ALA A 303 -5.95 -13.10 -20.84
N GLU A 304 -7.26 -13.19 -21.01
CA GLU A 304 -8.24 -12.61 -20.08
C GLU A 304 -9.01 -13.71 -19.37
N ARG A 305 -9.49 -13.41 -18.17
CA ARG A 305 -10.42 -14.24 -17.39
C ARG A 305 -11.62 -13.40 -16.98
N ALA A 306 -12.77 -13.71 -17.55
CA ALA A 306 -14.05 -13.12 -17.15
C ALA A 306 -14.58 -13.78 -15.87
N ALA A 307 -15.41 -13.08 -15.13
CA ALA A 307 -16.08 -13.59 -13.95
C ALA A 307 -17.18 -14.61 -14.37
N ASP A 308 -16.80 -15.88 -14.47
CA ASP A 308 -17.66 -17.01 -14.88
C ASP A 308 -17.30 -18.27 -14.08
N ASP A 309 -18.30 -18.85 -13.41
CA ASP A 309 -18.13 -20.07 -12.59
C ASP A 309 -17.77 -21.31 -13.43
N SER A 310 -18.07 -21.30 -14.73
CA SER A 310 -17.77 -22.39 -15.66
C SER A 310 -16.39 -22.31 -16.30
N ALA A 311 -15.72 -21.17 -16.18
CA ALA A 311 -14.38 -20.95 -16.71
C ALA A 311 -13.31 -21.70 -15.88
N PRO A 312 -12.08 -21.87 -16.41
CA PRO A 312 -10.98 -22.40 -15.62
C PRO A 312 -10.68 -21.53 -14.39
N PHE A 313 -10.41 -22.19 -13.26
CA PHE A 313 -10.13 -21.51 -12.00
C PHE A 313 -8.89 -20.61 -12.10
N ALA A 314 -9.04 -19.36 -11.68
CA ALA A 314 -7.94 -18.41 -11.47
C ALA A 314 -8.24 -17.50 -10.27
N ALA A 315 -7.27 -17.35 -9.39
CA ALA A 315 -7.37 -16.55 -8.18
C ALA A 315 -6.04 -15.86 -7.85
N LEU A 316 -6.09 -14.74 -7.17
CA LEU A 316 -4.93 -14.01 -6.68
C LEU A 316 -4.87 -14.11 -5.15
N ALA A 317 -3.75 -14.61 -4.63
CA ALA A 317 -3.45 -14.61 -3.21
C ALA A 317 -2.96 -13.20 -2.82
N PHE A 318 -3.78 -12.45 -2.08
CA PHE A 318 -3.49 -11.06 -1.76
C PHE A 318 -3.03 -10.82 -0.32
N LYS A 319 -3.25 -11.78 0.58
CA LYS A 319 -2.85 -11.67 1.97
C LYS A 319 -2.54 -13.03 2.58
N ILE A 320 -1.46 -13.10 3.34
CA ILE A 320 -1.12 -14.24 4.20
C ILE A 320 -1.28 -13.81 5.66
N MET A 321 -1.79 -14.69 6.48
CA MET A 321 -1.89 -14.51 7.92
C MET A 321 -1.55 -15.81 8.64
N THR A 322 -0.89 -15.72 9.76
CA THR A 322 -0.62 -16.87 10.62
C THR A 322 -1.65 -16.94 11.75
N ASP A 323 -2.42 -18.00 11.77
CA ASP A 323 -3.39 -18.26 12.83
C ASP A 323 -2.82 -19.29 13.84
N PRO A 324 -2.94 -19.05 15.15
CA PRO A 324 -2.39 -19.95 16.17
C PRO A 324 -2.96 -21.38 16.14
N TYR A 325 -4.19 -21.55 15.61
CA TYR A 325 -4.91 -22.81 15.65
C TYR A 325 -4.89 -23.58 14.33
N VAL A 326 -4.93 -22.88 13.21
CA VAL A 326 -5.00 -23.52 11.88
C VAL A 326 -3.72 -23.34 11.08
N GLY A 327 -2.79 -22.53 11.54
CA GLY A 327 -1.52 -22.24 10.87
C GLY A 327 -1.69 -21.18 9.77
N LYS A 328 -1.03 -21.39 8.63
CA LYS A 328 -1.02 -20.44 7.53
C LYS A 328 -2.38 -20.34 6.85
N LEU A 329 -2.97 -19.15 6.86
CA LEU A 329 -4.17 -18.75 6.14
C LEU A 329 -3.77 -17.93 4.91
N THR A 330 -4.20 -18.35 3.73
CA THR A 330 -3.97 -17.60 2.49
C THR A 330 -5.30 -17.03 2.03
N TYR A 331 -5.43 -15.70 2.09
CA TYR A 331 -6.59 -15.00 1.55
C TYR A 331 -6.41 -14.83 0.06
N PHE A 332 -7.44 -15.17 -0.69
CA PHE A 332 -7.42 -15.04 -2.14
C PHE A 332 -8.77 -14.59 -2.69
N ARG A 333 -8.72 -13.87 -3.80
CA ARG A 333 -9.86 -13.51 -4.63
C ARG A 333 -9.96 -14.44 -5.81
N VAL A 334 -11.14 -15.05 -6.01
CA VAL A 334 -11.43 -15.83 -7.19
C VAL A 334 -11.92 -14.91 -8.32
N TYR A 335 -11.20 -14.91 -9.44
CA TYR A 335 -11.57 -14.12 -10.62
C TYR A 335 -12.38 -14.95 -11.62
N SER A 336 -12.10 -16.24 -11.76
CA SER A 336 -12.84 -17.13 -12.65
C SER A 336 -12.90 -18.54 -12.09
N GLY A 337 -13.90 -19.28 -12.53
CA GLY A 337 -14.08 -20.68 -12.18
C GLY A 337 -14.56 -20.90 -10.75
N LYS A 338 -14.47 -22.15 -10.33
CA LYS A 338 -14.81 -22.61 -8.98
C LYS A 338 -13.76 -23.54 -8.42
N LEU A 339 -13.70 -23.65 -7.10
CA LEU A 339 -12.79 -24.54 -6.40
C LEU A 339 -13.48 -25.18 -5.21
N GLU A 340 -13.36 -26.50 -5.07
CA GLU A 340 -13.88 -27.29 -3.97
C GLU A 340 -12.80 -27.48 -2.88
N ALA A 341 -13.23 -27.60 -1.63
CA ALA A 341 -12.35 -27.98 -0.52
C ALA A 341 -11.67 -29.33 -0.82
N GLY A 342 -10.36 -29.41 -0.58
CA GLY A 342 -9.56 -30.58 -0.95
C GLY A 342 -9.06 -30.55 -2.39
N GLY A 343 -9.44 -29.56 -3.20
CA GLY A 343 -9.01 -29.40 -4.57
C GLY A 343 -7.52 -29.08 -4.73
N ARG A 344 -7.01 -29.23 -5.95
CA ARG A 344 -5.62 -28.91 -6.31
C ARG A 344 -5.57 -27.64 -7.15
N VAL A 345 -4.62 -26.79 -6.85
CA VAL A 345 -4.33 -25.58 -7.60
C VAL A 345 -2.85 -25.54 -7.98
N LEU A 346 -2.56 -24.95 -9.10
CA LEU A 346 -1.19 -24.64 -9.52
C LEU A 346 -0.87 -23.22 -9.02
N ASN A 347 0.13 -23.09 -8.17
CA ASN A 347 0.77 -21.82 -7.93
C ASN A 347 1.69 -21.55 -9.13
N VAL A 348 1.26 -20.63 -10.00
CA VAL A 348 1.94 -20.39 -11.29
C VAL A 348 3.28 -19.71 -11.08
N THR A 349 3.39 -18.83 -10.10
CA THR A 349 4.62 -18.10 -9.76
C THR A 349 5.74 -19.06 -9.34
N SER A 350 5.43 -20.02 -8.47
CA SER A 350 6.41 -21.02 -8.00
C SER A 350 6.49 -22.27 -8.88
N GLY A 351 5.56 -22.45 -9.82
CA GLY A 351 5.45 -23.65 -10.67
C GLY A 351 5.03 -24.93 -9.93
N LYS A 352 4.51 -24.82 -8.69
CA LYS A 352 4.18 -25.95 -7.83
C LYS A 352 2.68 -26.15 -7.69
N THR A 353 2.24 -27.42 -7.72
CA THR A 353 0.86 -27.77 -7.43
C THR A 353 0.67 -27.97 -5.93
N GLU A 354 -0.30 -27.28 -5.35
CA GLU A 354 -0.67 -27.37 -3.95
C GLU A 354 -2.11 -27.88 -3.77
N ARG A 355 -2.40 -28.37 -2.58
CA ARG A 355 -3.75 -28.84 -2.23
C ARG A 355 -4.34 -27.92 -1.18
N ILE A 356 -5.51 -27.34 -1.45
CA ILE A 356 -6.29 -26.60 -0.45
C ILE A 356 -7.01 -27.61 0.45
N GLY A 357 -6.65 -27.64 1.72
CA GLY A 357 -7.26 -28.56 2.68
C GLY A 357 -8.69 -28.14 3.06
N ARG A 358 -8.85 -26.89 3.48
CA ARG A 358 -10.12 -26.27 3.86
C ARG A 358 -10.27 -24.90 3.24
N LEU A 359 -11.51 -24.53 2.96
CA LEU A 359 -11.91 -23.20 2.51
C LEU A 359 -12.69 -22.53 3.63
N LEU A 360 -12.39 -21.28 3.92
CA LEU A 360 -12.96 -20.51 5.02
C LEU A 360 -13.52 -19.19 4.50
N MET A 361 -14.75 -18.89 4.89
CA MET A 361 -15.28 -17.53 4.84
C MET A 361 -14.87 -16.81 6.12
N MET A 362 -14.30 -15.63 5.95
CA MET A 362 -13.78 -14.86 7.07
C MET A 362 -14.76 -13.76 7.48
N HIS A 363 -14.88 -13.56 8.78
CA HIS A 363 -15.67 -12.52 9.41
C HIS A 363 -14.79 -11.87 10.49
N ALA A 364 -13.89 -10.98 10.04
CA ALA A 364 -12.79 -10.48 10.87
C ALA A 364 -11.98 -11.64 11.48
N ASN A 365 -12.06 -11.86 12.78
CA ASN A 365 -11.37 -12.97 13.47
C ASN A 365 -12.18 -14.28 13.55
N SER A 366 -13.46 -14.27 13.16
CA SER A 366 -14.31 -15.46 13.11
C SER A 366 -14.23 -16.12 11.74
N ARG A 367 -14.41 -17.43 11.68
CA ARG A 367 -14.31 -18.23 10.47
C ARG A 367 -15.45 -19.19 10.32
N GLU A 368 -15.95 -19.34 9.11
CA GLU A 368 -16.96 -20.30 8.73
C GLU A 368 -16.38 -21.22 7.64
N GLU A 369 -16.45 -22.53 7.85
CA GLU A 369 -15.96 -23.50 6.88
C GLU A 369 -16.96 -23.64 5.73
N ILE A 370 -16.47 -23.55 4.48
CA ILE A 370 -17.26 -23.64 3.26
C ILE A 370 -16.74 -24.77 2.37
N GLU A 371 -17.63 -25.40 1.61
CA GLU A 371 -17.27 -26.53 0.75
C GLU A 371 -16.73 -26.10 -0.60
N GLU A 372 -17.22 -25.01 -1.16
CA GLU A 372 -16.88 -24.51 -2.49
C GLU A 372 -16.77 -22.99 -2.50
N VAL A 373 -15.92 -22.47 -3.38
CA VAL A 373 -15.80 -21.04 -3.71
C VAL A 373 -15.97 -20.82 -5.20
N TYR A 374 -16.49 -19.68 -5.56
CA TYR A 374 -16.90 -19.35 -6.91
C TYR A 374 -16.24 -18.05 -7.38
N SER A 375 -16.34 -17.77 -8.69
CA SER A 375 -15.93 -16.51 -9.27
C SER A 375 -16.50 -15.32 -8.47
N GLY A 376 -15.71 -14.28 -8.21
CA GLY A 376 -16.10 -13.11 -7.42
C GLY A 376 -16.02 -13.29 -5.89
N ASP A 377 -15.75 -14.49 -5.37
CA ASP A 377 -15.63 -14.70 -3.93
C ASP A 377 -14.25 -14.24 -3.40
N ILE A 378 -14.27 -13.76 -2.16
CA ILE A 378 -13.09 -13.50 -1.35
C ILE A 378 -13.13 -14.44 -0.16
N CYS A 379 -12.10 -15.28 -0.01
CA CYS A 379 -12.06 -16.32 1.01
C CYS A 379 -10.64 -16.61 1.47
N ALA A 380 -10.49 -17.47 2.47
CA ALA A 380 -9.20 -17.96 2.94
C ALA A 380 -9.06 -19.47 2.73
N GLY A 381 -7.87 -19.90 2.31
CA GLY A 381 -7.51 -21.30 2.15
C GLY A 381 -6.49 -21.76 3.18
N VAL A 382 -6.67 -22.97 3.69
CA VAL A 382 -5.71 -23.65 4.57
C VAL A 382 -5.02 -24.75 3.81
N GLY A 383 -3.69 -24.86 3.96
CA GLY A 383 -2.91 -25.94 3.35
C GLY A 383 -1.97 -25.48 2.23
N LEU A 384 -2.06 -24.22 1.83
CA LEU A 384 -1.16 -23.59 0.86
C LEU A 384 0.17 -23.22 1.55
N LYS A 385 1.15 -24.12 1.48
CA LYS A 385 2.42 -23.95 2.24
C LYS A 385 3.43 -23.06 1.51
N GLN A 386 3.39 -23.09 0.17
CA GLN A 386 4.39 -22.42 -0.68
C GLN A 386 3.87 -21.13 -1.32
N THR A 387 2.57 -20.87 -1.17
CA THR A 387 1.93 -19.69 -1.71
C THR A 387 2.29 -18.46 -0.87
N SER A 388 2.71 -17.39 -1.52
CA SER A 388 3.04 -16.09 -0.94
C SER A 388 2.04 -15.03 -1.38
N THR A 389 2.08 -13.86 -0.76
CA THR A 389 1.28 -12.72 -1.17
C THR A 389 1.68 -12.27 -2.60
N GLY A 390 0.71 -12.07 -3.47
CA GLY A 390 0.93 -11.74 -4.88
C GLY A 390 0.95 -12.95 -5.82
N ASP A 391 0.96 -14.19 -5.29
CA ASP A 391 0.96 -15.38 -6.13
C ASP A 391 -0.38 -15.64 -6.80
N THR A 392 -0.32 -16.11 -8.04
CA THR A 392 -1.49 -16.55 -8.78
C THR A 392 -1.73 -18.04 -8.58
N LEU A 393 -2.97 -18.38 -8.22
CA LEU A 393 -3.46 -19.75 -8.12
C LEU A 393 -4.36 -20.05 -9.33
N SER A 394 -4.03 -21.05 -10.11
CA SER A 394 -4.82 -21.42 -11.30
C SER A 394 -5.16 -22.90 -11.36
N ALA A 395 -6.07 -23.26 -12.25
CA ALA A 395 -6.30 -24.64 -12.62
C ALA A 395 -5.01 -25.22 -13.25
N PRO A 396 -4.56 -26.42 -12.85
CA PRO A 396 -3.30 -26.99 -13.36
C PRO A 396 -3.28 -27.24 -14.91
N ASP A 397 -4.43 -27.39 -15.52
CA ASP A 397 -4.63 -27.60 -16.94
C ASP A 397 -4.84 -26.31 -17.76
N ALA A 398 -5.02 -25.20 -17.10
CA ALA A 398 -5.19 -23.88 -17.72
C ALA A 398 -4.41 -22.78 -16.97
N PRO A 399 -3.07 -22.85 -16.93
CA PRO A 399 -2.24 -21.91 -16.18
C PRO A 399 -2.37 -20.48 -16.74
N ILE A 400 -2.44 -19.52 -15.84
CA ILE A 400 -2.37 -18.09 -16.13
C ILE A 400 -1.69 -17.39 -14.97
N THR A 401 -0.79 -16.48 -15.23
CA THR A 401 -0.22 -15.56 -14.22
C THR A 401 -0.99 -14.26 -14.32
N LEU A 402 -1.72 -13.91 -13.28
CA LEU A 402 -2.34 -12.59 -13.15
C LEU A 402 -1.26 -11.57 -12.83
N GLU A 403 -1.55 -10.31 -13.11
CA GLU A 403 -0.63 -9.21 -12.82
C GLU A 403 -0.15 -9.25 -11.36
N SER A 404 1.17 -9.20 -11.16
CA SER A 404 1.79 -9.25 -9.84
C SER A 404 1.69 -7.89 -9.14
N ILE A 405 1.65 -7.92 -7.81
CA ILE A 405 1.76 -6.72 -6.98
C ILE A 405 3.25 -6.35 -6.87
N GLU A 406 3.61 -5.15 -7.28
CA GLU A 406 4.96 -4.61 -7.07
C GLU A 406 5.05 -4.04 -5.65
N PHE A 407 6.03 -4.52 -4.88
CA PHE A 407 6.25 -4.04 -3.53
C PHE A 407 7.38 -3.00 -3.51
N PRO A 408 7.18 -1.85 -2.82
CA PRO A 408 8.22 -0.84 -2.69
C PRO A 408 9.40 -1.37 -1.87
N GLU A 409 10.57 -0.81 -2.09
CA GLU A 409 11.74 -1.10 -1.28
C GLU A 409 11.59 -0.55 0.14
N THR A 410 12.16 -1.26 1.11
CA THR A 410 12.18 -0.86 2.52
C THR A 410 13.07 0.38 2.73
N VAL A 411 12.67 1.26 3.64
CA VAL A 411 13.33 2.57 3.84
C VAL A 411 14.15 2.61 5.12
N ILE A 412 13.70 1.98 6.18
CA ILE A 412 14.38 1.97 7.49
C ILE A 412 14.74 0.57 7.94
N ALA A 413 15.75 0.48 8.78
CA ALA A 413 16.17 -0.76 9.41
C ALA A 413 16.37 -0.58 10.92
N VAL A 414 16.10 -1.65 11.66
CA VAL A 414 16.30 -1.75 13.11
C VAL A 414 17.10 -3.02 13.40
N ALA A 415 18.12 -2.92 14.25
CA ALA A 415 18.83 -4.08 14.74
C ALA A 415 18.02 -4.76 15.85
N ILE A 416 17.89 -6.08 15.77
CA ILE A 416 17.20 -6.89 16.77
C ILE A 416 18.11 -7.99 17.28
N GLU A 417 18.22 -8.12 18.60
CA GLU A 417 19.08 -9.09 19.25
C GLU A 417 18.28 -9.90 20.28
N PRO A 418 18.33 -11.24 20.24
CA PRO A 418 17.68 -12.08 21.24
C PRO A 418 18.36 -11.91 22.59
N LYS A 419 17.60 -11.84 23.69
CA LYS A 419 18.18 -11.75 25.03
C LYS A 419 18.86 -13.03 25.49
N THR A 420 18.41 -14.19 25.01
CA THR A 420 18.95 -15.50 25.35
C THR A 420 19.18 -16.36 24.11
N LYS A 421 20.03 -17.40 24.23
CA LYS A 421 20.21 -18.39 23.14
C LYS A 421 18.91 -19.14 22.79
N ALA A 422 18.03 -19.36 23.76
CA ALA A 422 16.73 -19.99 23.53
C ALA A 422 15.79 -19.10 22.74
N ASP A 423 15.93 -17.78 22.87
CA ASP A 423 15.15 -16.82 22.11
C ASP A 423 15.64 -16.67 20.68
N GLN A 424 16.91 -16.99 20.40
CA GLN A 424 17.48 -16.88 19.03
C GLN A 424 16.76 -17.80 18.03
N GLU A 425 16.49 -19.06 18.40
CA GLU A 425 15.77 -19.99 17.53
C GLU A 425 14.31 -19.58 17.36
N LYS A 426 13.66 -19.14 18.44
CA LYS A 426 12.28 -18.63 18.39
C LYS A 426 12.18 -17.35 17.56
N MET A 427 13.15 -16.45 17.71
CA MET A 427 13.22 -15.20 16.95
C MET A 427 13.31 -15.47 15.46
N GLY A 428 14.19 -16.37 15.02
CA GLY A 428 14.30 -16.72 13.60
C GLY A 428 12.98 -17.26 13.04
N ALA A 429 12.30 -18.14 13.78
CA ALA A 429 11.01 -18.69 13.37
C ALA A 429 9.88 -17.63 13.35
N ALA A 430 9.87 -16.71 14.33
CA ALA A 430 8.90 -15.63 14.40
C ALA A 430 9.11 -14.64 13.24
N LEU A 431 10.34 -14.20 13.02
CA LEU A 431 10.69 -13.29 11.93
C LEU A 431 10.35 -13.89 10.57
N GLN A 432 10.66 -15.17 10.34
CA GLN A 432 10.30 -15.85 9.09
C GLN A 432 8.80 -15.82 8.83
N ARG A 433 7.98 -16.12 9.85
CA ARG A 433 6.51 -16.08 9.70
C ARG A 433 5.99 -14.69 9.43
N LEU A 434 6.51 -13.68 10.13
CA LEU A 434 6.16 -12.28 9.91
C LEU A 434 6.54 -11.82 8.48
N GLY A 435 7.70 -12.25 7.97
CA GLY A 435 8.12 -12.00 6.60
C GLY A 435 7.28 -12.72 5.54
N GLU A 436 6.68 -13.88 5.86
CA GLU A 436 5.73 -14.54 4.97
C GLU A 436 4.37 -13.80 4.89
N GLU A 437 3.99 -13.10 5.99
CA GLU A 437 2.77 -12.30 6.05
C GLU A 437 2.90 -10.96 5.35
N ASP A 438 4.06 -10.32 5.52
CA ASP A 438 4.34 -8.97 5.03
C ASP A 438 5.54 -8.94 4.08
N PRO A 439 5.30 -8.82 2.78
CA PRO A 439 6.37 -8.78 1.78
C PRO A 439 7.24 -7.52 1.83
N THR A 440 6.82 -6.46 2.56
CA THR A 440 7.62 -5.26 2.81
C THR A 440 8.47 -5.33 4.07
N PHE A 441 8.36 -6.44 4.78
CA PHE A 441 9.22 -6.75 5.90
C PHE A 441 10.34 -7.70 5.44
N ARG A 442 11.58 -7.24 5.51
CA ARG A 442 12.76 -8.03 5.13
C ARG A 442 13.65 -8.27 6.32
N ILE A 443 14.32 -9.42 6.32
CA ILE A 443 15.24 -9.84 7.35
C ILE A 443 16.60 -10.01 6.68
N GLU A 444 17.61 -9.37 7.24
CA GLU A 444 19.00 -9.45 6.79
C GLU A 444 19.91 -9.80 7.96
N SER A 445 20.88 -10.63 7.72
CA SER A 445 21.95 -10.85 8.68
C SER A 445 23.17 -10.08 8.21
N ASP A 446 23.58 -9.10 8.97
CA ASP A 446 24.81 -8.36 8.70
C ASP A 446 26.01 -9.28 8.98
N GLU A 447 26.74 -9.64 7.94
CA GLU A 447 27.87 -10.54 8.01
C GLU A 447 29.07 -9.94 8.82
N GLU A 448 29.19 -8.61 8.84
CA GLU A 448 30.27 -7.94 9.56
C GLU A 448 29.99 -7.81 11.05
N THR A 449 28.78 -7.47 11.43
CA THR A 449 28.41 -7.27 12.84
C THR A 449 27.77 -8.50 13.46
N GLY A 450 27.33 -9.47 12.66
CA GLY A 450 26.56 -10.63 13.10
C GLY A 450 25.18 -10.29 13.64
N GLN A 451 24.73 -9.05 13.44
CA GLN A 451 23.42 -8.59 13.87
C GLN A 451 22.32 -9.04 12.89
N THR A 452 21.16 -9.32 13.42
CA THR A 452 19.95 -9.48 12.62
C THR A 452 19.33 -8.10 12.45
N LEU A 453 19.21 -7.67 11.19
CA LEU A 453 18.53 -6.44 10.82
C LEU A 453 17.12 -6.76 10.32
N ILE A 454 16.17 -5.98 10.74
CA ILE A 454 14.81 -6.00 10.21
C ILE A 454 14.52 -4.68 9.49
N HIS A 455 14.04 -4.78 8.27
CA HIS A 455 13.77 -3.65 7.41
C HIS A 455 12.28 -3.47 7.21
N GLY A 456 11.80 -2.23 7.16
CA GLY A 456 10.40 -1.90 6.99
C GLY A 456 10.16 -0.56 6.31
N MET A 457 8.87 -0.22 6.17
CA MET A 457 8.41 0.97 5.46
C MET A 457 8.45 2.25 6.30
N GLY A 458 8.44 2.11 7.63
CA GLY A 458 8.45 3.24 8.55
C GLY A 458 8.62 2.80 10.00
N GLU A 459 8.76 3.78 10.90
CA GLU A 459 8.99 3.54 12.33
C GLU A 459 7.84 2.75 12.95
N LEU A 460 6.59 3.18 12.70
CA LEU A 460 5.41 2.52 13.21
C LEU A 460 5.29 1.08 12.68
N HIS A 461 5.62 0.84 11.42
CA HIS A 461 5.62 -0.48 10.83
C HIS A 461 6.55 -1.44 11.59
N LEU A 462 7.82 -1.05 11.81
CA LEU A 462 8.77 -1.89 12.55
C LEU A 462 8.39 -2.04 14.02
N GLU A 463 7.86 -0.98 14.65
CA GLU A 463 7.37 -1.05 16.04
C GLU A 463 6.26 -2.08 16.19
N VAL A 464 5.30 -2.11 15.26
CA VAL A 464 4.22 -3.09 15.22
C VAL A 464 4.76 -4.52 15.05
N ILE A 465 5.70 -4.72 14.13
CA ILE A 465 6.32 -6.03 13.88
C ILE A 465 7.05 -6.55 15.14
N VAL A 466 7.83 -5.69 15.79
CA VAL A 466 8.55 -6.04 17.02
C VAL A 466 7.59 -6.37 18.15
N ASP A 467 6.53 -5.59 18.32
CA ASP A 467 5.55 -5.83 19.38
C ASP A 467 4.75 -7.12 19.10
N ARG A 468 4.39 -7.43 17.87
CA ARG A 468 3.83 -8.73 17.47
C ARG A 468 4.75 -9.89 17.80
N MET A 469 6.04 -9.73 17.54
CA MET A 469 7.04 -10.75 17.87
C MET A 469 7.07 -11.02 19.39
N LEU A 470 7.00 -9.96 20.20
CA LEU A 470 6.97 -10.07 21.66
C LEU A 470 5.66 -10.71 22.18
N ARG A 471 4.51 -10.24 21.69
CA ARG A 471 3.18 -10.65 22.19
C ARG A 471 2.74 -12.00 21.64
N GLU A 472 2.84 -12.23 20.34
CA GLU A 472 2.32 -13.45 19.68
C GLU A 472 3.30 -14.62 19.80
N PHE A 473 4.60 -14.37 19.62
CA PHE A 473 5.60 -15.42 19.60
C PHE A 473 6.37 -15.60 20.92
N LYS A 474 6.14 -14.71 21.90
CA LYS A 474 6.81 -14.74 23.20
C LYS A 474 8.33 -14.74 23.07
N VAL A 475 8.86 -13.94 22.17
CA VAL A 475 10.29 -13.74 21.95
C VAL A 475 10.74 -12.49 22.70
N ASP A 476 11.67 -12.63 23.61
CA ASP A 476 12.28 -11.50 24.30
C ASP A 476 13.55 -11.07 23.56
N ALA A 477 13.55 -9.86 23.05
CA ALA A 477 14.62 -9.30 22.24
C ALA A 477 14.95 -7.86 22.63
N ASN A 478 16.21 -7.47 22.45
CA ASN A 478 16.61 -6.07 22.48
C ASN A 478 16.47 -5.48 21.10
N VAL A 479 15.90 -4.30 21.04
CA VAL A 479 15.74 -3.54 19.80
C VAL A 479 16.72 -2.39 19.83
N GLY A 480 17.57 -2.30 18.79
CA GLY A 480 18.47 -1.18 18.57
C GLY A 480 17.71 0.06 18.06
N LYS A 481 18.41 1.21 18.01
CA LYS A 481 17.85 2.38 17.36
C LYS A 481 17.61 2.10 15.88
N PRO A 482 16.55 2.67 15.28
CA PRO A 482 16.35 2.56 13.85
C PRO A 482 17.60 3.00 13.08
N GLN A 483 17.96 2.23 12.07
CA GLN A 483 19.08 2.57 11.20
C GLN A 483 18.58 3.10 9.88
N VAL A 484 19.30 4.08 9.35
CA VAL A 484 18.99 4.67 8.05
C VAL A 484 19.65 3.84 6.95
N ALA A 485 18.92 3.50 5.91
CA ALA A 485 19.43 2.83 4.74
C ALA A 485 20.24 3.81 3.87
N TYR A 486 21.47 4.08 4.27
CA TYR A 486 22.38 4.89 3.48
C TYR A 486 22.74 4.19 2.16
N ARG A 487 23.09 4.98 1.16
CA ARG A 487 23.63 4.52 -0.11
C ARG A 487 24.95 5.26 -0.40
N GLU A 488 25.69 4.75 -1.35
CA GLU A 488 26.86 5.45 -1.88
C GLU A 488 26.63 5.75 -3.35
N THR A 489 27.28 6.79 -3.86
CA THR A 489 27.39 7.06 -5.30
C THR A 489 28.71 7.75 -5.59
N ILE A 490 28.98 8.00 -6.87
CA ILE A 490 30.18 8.67 -7.34
C ILE A 490 29.85 10.04 -7.94
N ARG A 491 30.75 11.01 -7.77
CA ARG A 491 30.58 12.36 -8.35
C ARG A 491 31.31 12.57 -9.65
N LYS A 492 32.37 11.79 -9.90
CA LYS A 492 33.26 12.01 -11.03
C LYS A 492 33.34 10.78 -11.91
N ARG A 493 33.44 11.03 -13.19
CA ARG A 493 33.81 9.99 -14.15
C ARG A 493 35.28 9.59 -13.92
N THR A 494 35.56 8.29 -13.98
CA THR A 494 36.91 7.74 -14.04
C THR A 494 37.05 6.88 -15.28
N GLU A 495 38.16 7.04 -15.96
CA GLU A 495 38.42 6.33 -17.20
C GLU A 495 39.65 5.40 -17.06
N LYS A 496 39.59 4.31 -17.82
CA LYS A 496 40.69 3.33 -17.93
C LYS A 496 41.18 2.81 -16.57
N VAL A 497 40.23 2.49 -15.70
CA VAL A 497 40.56 1.81 -14.44
C VAL A 497 40.96 0.38 -14.75
N VAL A 498 42.19 0.05 -14.46
CA VAL A 498 42.79 -1.26 -14.76
C VAL A 498 42.80 -2.12 -13.51
N ALA A 499 42.16 -3.28 -13.56
CA ALA A 499 42.26 -4.29 -12.50
C ALA A 499 42.79 -5.60 -13.05
N ARG A 500 43.81 -6.11 -12.41
CA ARG A 500 44.46 -7.35 -12.78
C ARG A 500 44.55 -8.27 -11.59
N PHE A 501 43.83 -9.39 -11.65
CA PHE A 501 43.91 -10.46 -10.67
C PHE A 501 44.84 -11.55 -11.19
N VAL A 502 45.92 -11.80 -10.46
CA VAL A 502 46.91 -12.87 -10.76
C VAL A 502 47.21 -13.61 -9.50
N ARG A 503 47.00 -14.90 -9.51
CA ARG A 503 47.36 -15.79 -8.40
C ARG A 503 48.03 -17.06 -8.94
N GLN A 504 49.25 -17.34 -8.49
CA GLN A 504 49.97 -18.59 -8.77
C GLN A 504 50.15 -19.37 -7.48
N THR A 505 49.60 -20.58 -7.41
CA THR A 505 49.76 -21.50 -6.28
C THR A 505 50.07 -22.87 -6.85
N GLY A 506 51.34 -23.20 -7.09
CA GLY A 506 51.84 -24.55 -7.33
C GLY A 506 51.04 -25.48 -8.27
N GLY A 507 50.37 -24.93 -9.29
CA GLY A 507 49.54 -25.67 -10.23
C GLY A 507 48.95 -24.70 -11.30
N ARG A 508 47.71 -24.93 -11.77
CA ARG A 508 47.03 -24.03 -12.69
C ARG A 508 46.82 -22.67 -12.01
N GLY A 509 47.36 -21.61 -12.61
CA GLY A 509 47.23 -20.24 -12.12
C GLY A 509 45.79 -19.68 -12.27
N GLN A 510 45.56 -18.49 -11.74
CA GLN A 510 44.35 -17.72 -11.96
C GLN A 510 44.69 -16.35 -12.57
N PHE A 511 44.07 -16.00 -13.65
CA PHE A 511 44.30 -14.74 -14.36
C PHE A 511 42.99 -14.11 -14.80
N GLY A 512 42.76 -12.85 -14.41
CA GLY A 512 41.66 -12.00 -14.88
C GLY A 512 42.17 -10.56 -15.03
N HIS A 513 41.93 -9.93 -16.16
CA HIS A 513 42.31 -8.55 -16.40
C HIS A 513 41.18 -7.81 -17.11
N VAL A 514 40.69 -6.74 -16.49
CA VAL A 514 39.61 -5.88 -17.01
C VAL A 514 40.00 -4.41 -16.94
N VAL A 515 39.55 -3.65 -17.89
CA VAL A 515 39.67 -2.18 -17.93
C VAL A 515 38.27 -1.58 -18.05
N ILE A 516 37.93 -0.73 -17.11
CA ILE A 516 36.58 -0.14 -17.06
C ILE A 516 36.63 1.39 -17.03
N ASN A 517 35.52 2.00 -17.47
CA ASN A 517 35.21 3.38 -17.13
C ASN A 517 34.02 3.36 -16.17
N LEU A 518 33.99 4.29 -15.22
CA LEU A 518 32.85 4.54 -14.35
C LEU A 518 32.37 5.97 -14.56
N GLU A 519 31.07 6.16 -14.60
CA GLU A 519 30.46 7.48 -14.61
C GLU A 519 29.19 7.51 -13.74
N PRO A 520 28.85 8.69 -13.15
CA PRO A 520 27.58 8.86 -12.45
C PRO A 520 26.40 8.68 -13.43
N ALA A 521 25.35 7.98 -13.00
CA ALA A 521 24.11 7.78 -13.76
C ALA A 521 22.89 8.04 -12.86
N PRO A 522 22.60 9.31 -12.49
CA PRO A 522 21.56 9.64 -11.53
C PRO A 522 20.18 9.11 -11.94
N GLY A 523 19.53 8.35 -11.03
CA GLY A 523 18.20 7.76 -11.23
C GLY A 523 18.17 6.49 -12.09
N GLU A 524 19.31 6.01 -12.59
CA GLU A 524 19.39 4.83 -13.49
C GLU A 524 19.83 3.55 -12.74
N GLY A 525 20.14 3.66 -11.45
CA GLY A 525 20.62 2.55 -10.65
C GLY A 525 21.98 2.03 -11.11
N PHE A 526 22.06 0.77 -11.57
CA PHE A 526 23.28 0.18 -12.12
C PHE A 526 23.12 -0.13 -13.60
N GLU A 527 23.90 0.54 -14.45
CA GLU A 527 23.98 0.29 -15.89
C GLU A 527 25.33 -0.35 -16.25
N PHE A 528 25.32 -1.49 -16.92
CA PHE A 528 26.50 -2.12 -17.48
C PHE A 528 26.53 -2.03 -19.00
N VAL A 529 27.62 -1.54 -19.56
CA VAL A 529 27.82 -1.42 -21.00
C VAL A 529 29.06 -2.17 -21.44
N ASN A 530 28.89 -3.18 -22.25
CA ASN A 530 30.01 -3.89 -22.86
C ASN A 530 30.50 -3.14 -24.12
N LYS A 531 31.73 -2.61 -24.07
CA LYS A 531 32.41 -1.95 -25.20
C LYS A 531 33.62 -2.72 -25.72
N ILE A 532 33.78 -3.98 -25.35
CA ILE A 532 34.90 -4.82 -25.81
C ILE A 532 34.89 -4.93 -27.34
N LYS A 533 36.04 -4.69 -27.96
CA LYS A 533 36.25 -4.85 -29.39
C LYS A 533 37.38 -5.83 -29.67
N GLY A 534 37.25 -6.64 -30.72
CA GLY A 534 38.32 -7.52 -31.18
C GLY A 534 38.56 -8.76 -30.33
N GLY A 535 37.66 -9.11 -29.39
CA GLY A 535 37.75 -10.36 -28.60
C GLY A 535 38.86 -10.36 -27.56
N THR A 536 39.29 -9.18 -27.06
CA THR A 536 40.33 -9.09 -26.02
C THR A 536 39.93 -9.77 -24.72
N ILE A 537 38.63 -9.91 -24.45
CA ILE A 537 38.05 -10.77 -23.43
C ILE A 537 37.07 -11.72 -24.11
N PRO A 538 37.21 -13.06 -23.98
CA PRO A 538 36.21 -14.02 -24.46
C PRO A 538 34.82 -13.76 -23.88
N GLY A 539 33.77 -13.99 -24.69
CA GLY A 539 32.38 -13.72 -24.29
C GLY A 539 31.95 -14.43 -23.00
N GLU A 540 32.48 -15.61 -22.75
CA GLU A 540 32.22 -16.41 -21.53
C GLU A 540 32.67 -15.72 -20.23
N PHE A 541 33.67 -14.81 -20.27
CA PHE A 541 34.16 -14.11 -19.09
C PHE A 541 33.52 -12.74 -18.84
N ILE A 542 32.74 -12.21 -19.78
CA ILE A 542 32.08 -10.90 -19.67
C ILE A 542 30.99 -10.93 -18.58
N GLY A 543 30.14 -11.95 -18.61
CA GLY A 543 29.10 -12.15 -17.59
C GLY A 543 29.65 -12.30 -16.16
N PRO A 544 30.66 -13.18 -15.93
CA PRO A 544 31.34 -13.25 -14.64
C PRO A 544 31.98 -11.93 -14.20
N ALA A 545 32.59 -11.17 -15.11
CA ALA A 545 33.17 -9.86 -14.77
C ALA A 545 32.07 -8.87 -14.34
N GLU A 546 30.95 -8.78 -15.07
CA GLU A 546 29.78 -7.98 -14.70
C GLU A 546 29.23 -8.40 -13.33
N GLN A 547 29.08 -9.70 -13.09
CA GLN A 547 28.60 -10.22 -11.80
C GLN A 547 29.53 -9.76 -10.66
N GLY A 548 30.85 -9.84 -10.84
CA GLY A 548 31.80 -9.35 -9.87
C GLY A 548 31.72 -7.84 -9.62
N MET A 549 31.45 -7.07 -10.66
CA MET A 549 31.21 -5.63 -10.55
C MET A 549 29.93 -5.33 -9.77
N ARG A 550 28.83 -6.00 -10.09
CA ARG A 550 27.53 -5.86 -9.41
C ARG A 550 27.62 -6.22 -7.92
N GLU A 551 28.27 -7.33 -7.59
CA GLU A 551 28.48 -7.73 -6.19
C GLU A 551 29.37 -6.74 -5.41
N ALA A 552 30.37 -6.15 -6.06
CA ALA A 552 31.22 -5.14 -5.42
C ALA A 552 30.47 -3.85 -5.08
N LEU A 553 29.48 -3.47 -5.89
CA LEU A 553 28.65 -2.31 -5.64
C LEU A 553 27.75 -2.49 -4.39
N LEU A 554 27.42 -3.71 -4.00
CA LEU A 554 26.64 -3.97 -2.79
C LEU A 554 27.37 -3.56 -1.51
N ASN A 555 28.70 -3.52 -1.53
CA ASN A 555 29.51 -3.26 -0.35
C ASN A 555 30.20 -1.88 -0.37
N GLY A 556 29.89 -1.00 -1.30
CA GLY A 556 30.44 0.34 -1.39
C GLY A 556 31.95 0.46 -1.18
N VAL A 557 32.46 1.68 -1.15
CA VAL A 557 33.92 1.93 -0.97
C VAL A 557 34.24 3.00 0.08
N LYS A 558 33.23 3.74 0.54
CA LYS A 558 33.40 4.86 1.50
C LYS A 558 33.02 4.46 2.92
N ALA A 559 31.85 3.87 3.09
CA ALA A 559 31.32 3.40 4.38
C ALA A 559 30.76 1.97 4.30
N GLY A 560 30.88 1.31 3.14
CA GLY A 560 30.39 -0.04 2.94
C GLY A 560 28.87 -0.12 2.71
N TYR A 561 28.23 0.96 2.26
CA TYR A 561 26.83 0.95 1.86
C TYR A 561 26.68 0.67 0.36
N PRO A 562 25.57 0.05 -0.06
CA PRO A 562 25.35 -0.22 -1.49
C PRO A 562 25.49 1.03 -2.34
N MET A 563 26.25 0.91 -3.45
CA MET A 563 26.41 1.98 -4.42
C MET A 563 25.28 1.92 -5.47
N VAL A 564 24.73 3.09 -5.77
CA VAL A 564 23.66 3.28 -6.74
C VAL A 564 24.04 4.37 -7.76
N ASP A 565 23.30 4.44 -8.83
CA ASP A 565 23.45 5.49 -9.86
C ASP A 565 24.85 5.50 -10.50
N VAL A 566 25.33 4.29 -10.85
CA VAL A 566 26.65 4.09 -11.43
C VAL A 566 26.53 3.36 -12.77
N LYS A 567 27.08 3.95 -13.80
CA LYS A 567 27.28 3.32 -15.09
C LYS A 567 28.70 2.83 -15.24
N VAL A 568 28.82 1.58 -15.66
CA VAL A 568 30.11 0.89 -15.85
C VAL A 568 30.25 0.49 -17.30
N GLU A 569 31.31 0.96 -17.94
CA GLU A 569 31.67 0.55 -19.29
C GLU A 569 32.89 -0.38 -19.23
N LEU A 570 32.76 -1.62 -19.67
CA LEU A 570 33.88 -2.54 -19.86
C LEU A 570 34.50 -2.26 -21.24
N VAL A 571 35.69 -1.63 -21.22
CA VAL A 571 36.28 -1.06 -22.45
C VAL A 571 37.43 -1.89 -23.00
N ASP A 572 38.18 -2.59 -22.16
CA ASP A 572 39.31 -3.41 -22.57
C ASP A 572 39.66 -4.48 -21.53
N GLY A 573 40.58 -5.34 -21.83
CA GLY A 573 41.12 -6.38 -20.93
C GLY A 573 42.01 -7.36 -21.67
N SER A 574 42.41 -8.39 -20.96
CA SER A 574 43.16 -9.50 -21.58
C SER A 574 42.88 -10.79 -20.84
N TYR A 575 43.08 -11.89 -21.52
CA TYR A 575 42.96 -13.24 -20.93
C TYR A 575 44.24 -14.07 -21.16
N HIS A 576 44.34 -15.16 -20.47
CA HIS A 576 45.42 -16.13 -20.61
C HIS A 576 44.82 -17.50 -20.89
N ASP A 577 45.22 -18.16 -21.98
CA ASP A 577 44.59 -19.37 -22.52
C ASP A 577 44.46 -20.51 -21.49
N VAL A 578 45.36 -20.60 -20.50
CA VAL A 578 45.42 -21.68 -19.50
C VAL A 578 44.90 -21.24 -18.13
N ASP A 579 45.22 -20.00 -17.69
CA ASP A 579 45.01 -19.52 -16.32
C ASP A 579 43.76 -18.66 -16.15
N SER A 580 43.08 -18.28 -17.22
CA SER A 580 41.84 -17.55 -17.14
C SER A 580 40.69 -18.44 -16.69
N SER A 581 39.82 -17.89 -15.84
CA SER A 581 38.61 -18.58 -15.32
C SER A 581 37.54 -17.55 -15.00
N GLU A 582 36.27 -18.00 -14.98
CA GLU A 582 35.15 -17.18 -14.55
C GLU A 582 35.38 -16.50 -13.20
N MET A 583 35.87 -17.24 -12.22
CA MET A 583 36.18 -16.74 -10.89
C MET A 583 37.26 -15.64 -10.92
N ALA A 584 38.29 -15.76 -11.75
CA ALA A 584 39.32 -14.77 -11.85
C ALA A 584 38.82 -13.47 -12.44
N PHE A 585 37.95 -13.53 -13.45
CA PHE A 585 37.26 -12.36 -14.04
C PHE A 585 36.23 -11.73 -13.10
N LYS A 586 35.51 -12.53 -12.34
CA LYS A 586 34.63 -12.05 -11.27
C LYS A 586 35.41 -11.23 -10.23
N ILE A 587 36.53 -11.74 -9.75
CA ILE A 587 37.39 -11.03 -8.80
C ILE A 587 38.01 -9.76 -9.46
N ALA A 588 38.48 -9.86 -10.69
CA ALA A 588 39.01 -8.71 -11.41
C ALA A 588 37.93 -7.60 -11.60
N GLY A 589 36.70 -7.98 -11.92
CA GLY A 589 35.57 -7.06 -12.00
C GLY A 589 35.28 -6.34 -10.67
N SER A 590 35.28 -7.10 -9.56
CA SER A 590 35.11 -6.56 -8.22
C SER A 590 36.25 -5.57 -7.86
N MET A 591 37.49 -5.92 -8.13
CA MET A 591 38.63 -5.04 -7.91
C MET A 591 38.56 -3.75 -8.72
N ALA A 592 38.12 -3.84 -9.97
CA ALA A 592 37.98 -2.68 -10.87
C ALA A 592 36.98 -1.67 -10.32
N ILE A 593 35.83 -2.13 -9.85
CA ILE A 593 34.82 -1.26 -9.23
C ILE A 593 35.39 -0.60 -7.97
N GLN A 594 35.98 -1.37 -7.05
CA GLN A 594 36.52 -0.82 -5.81
C GLN A 594 37.57 0.26 -6.05
N GLU A 595 38.49 0.02 -6.99
CA GLU A 595 39.50 1.00 -7.32
C GLU A 595 38.94 2.21 -8.06
N GLY A 596 38.08 1.99 -9.03
CA GLY A 596 37.43 3.04 -9.81
C GLY A 596 36.56 3.96 -8.97
N ALA A 597 35.73 3.39 -8.12
CA ALA A 597 34.84 4.13 -7.24
C ALA A 597 35.62 4.99 -6.23
N ARG A 598 36.70 4.48 -5.64
CA ARG A 598 37.58 5.29 -4.75
C ARG A 598 38.14 6.53 -5.45
N LYS A 599 38.50 6.42 -6.72
CA LYS A 599 39.01 7.54 -7.53
C LYS A 599 37.92 8.49 -8.03
N ALA A 600 36.69 8.02 -8.08
CA ALA A 600 35.54 8.75 -8.60
C ALA A 600 34.89 9.73 -7.59
N ASN A 601 35.55 10.03 -6.48
CA ASN A 601 35.02 10.86 -5.39
C ASN A 601 33.70 10.30 -4.84
N PRO A 602 33.73 9.16 -4.12
CA PRO A 602 32.52 8.55 -3.59
C PRO A 602 31.91 9.42 -2.49
N VAL A 603 30.57 9.53 -2.52
CA VAL A 603 29.77 10.28 -1.55
C VAL A 603 28.70 9.41 -0.94
N LEU A 604 28.30 9.75 0.30
CA LEU A 604 27.21 9.10 1.00
C LEU A 604 25.89 9.76 0.63
N LEU A 605 24.86 8.95 0.46
CA LEU A 605 23.49 9.38 0.23
C LEU A 605 22.63 8.97 1.43
N GLU A 606 21.73 9.86 1.83
CA GLU A 606 20.71 9.60 2.86
C GLU A 606 19.31 9.70 2.25
N PRO A 607 18.34 8.90 2.71
CA PRO A 607 16.97 9.02 2.28
C PRO A 607 16.35 10.30 2.85
N VAL A 608 15.72 11.10 1.99
CA VAL A 608 15.02 12.32 2.33
C VAL A 608 13.52 12.06 2.21
N MET A 609 12.78 12.44 3.23
CA MET A 609 11.35 12.30 3.32
C MET A 609 10.64 13.58 2.93
N ALA A 610 9.59 13.48 2.14
CA ALA A 610 8.59 14.53 1.99
C ALA A 610 7.70 14.48 3.24
N VAL A 611 7.82 15.52 4.06
CA VAL A 611 7.09 15.65 5.33
C VAL A 611 6.07 16.75 5.18
N GLU A 612 4.83 16.45 5.57
CA GLU A 612 3.78 17.45 5.71
C GLU A 612 3.32 17.46 7.16
N VAL A 613 3.33 18.65 7.76
CA VAL A 613 2.87 18.86 9.13
C VAL A 613 1.66 19.77 9.12
N VAL A 614 0.54 19.27 9.60
CA VAL A 614 -0.69 20.04 9.76
C VAL A 614 -0.78 20.51 11.20
N THR A 615 -0.80 21.83 11.40
CA THR A 615 -0.75 22.45 12.72
C THR A 615 -1.65 23.68 12.80
N PRO A 616 -2.25 24.00 13.96
CA PRO A 616 -2.84 25.31 14.19
C PRO A 616 -1.81 26.44 14.02
N GLU A 617 -2.29 27.62 13.61
CA GLU A 617 -1.44 28.79 13.36
C GLU A 617 -0.55 29.17 14.58
N ASP A 618 -1.06 28.96 15.79
CA ASP A 618 -0.35 29.25 17.05
C ASP A 618 0.98 28.49 17.19
N PHE A 619 1.10 27.32 16.59
CA PHE A 619 2.29 26.44 16.67
C PHE A 619 3.15 26.45 15.40
N LEU A 620 2.78 27.23 14.38
CA LEU A 620 3.49 27.25 13.08
C LEU A 620 4.99 27.54 13.24
N GLY A 621 5.32 28.54 14.08
CA GLY A 621 6.71 28.93 14.31
C GLY A 621 7.55 27.82 14.93
N ASP A 622 6.99 27.09 15.89
CA ASP A 622 7.66 25.98 16.57
C ASP A 622 7.87 24.81 15.62
N VAL A 623 6.87 24.49 14.80
CA VAL A 623 6.95 23.43 13.78
C VAL A 623 8.02 23.75 12.74
N ILE A 624 8.03 24.94 12.15
CA ILE A 624 9.05 25.35 11.17
C ILE A 624 10.44 25.38 11.81
N GLY A 625 10.55 25.84 13.04
CA GLY A 625 11.80 25.86 13.80
C GLY A 625 12.34 24.46 14.06
N ASP A 626 11.50 23.51 14.46
CA ASP A 626 11.91 22.13 14.69
C ASP A 626 12.28 21.41 13.39
N LEU A 627 11.49 21.56 12.32
CA LEU A 627 11.84 20.99 11.01
C LEU A 627 13.18 21.53 10.49
N SER A 628 13.43 22.84 10.67
CA SER A 628 14.71 23.48 10.28
C SER A 628 15.88 22.96 11.11
N ARG A 629 15.71 22.75 12.43
CA ARG A 629 16.70 22.13 13.31
C ARG A 629 17.04 20.70 12.87
N ARG A 630 16.07 19.97 12.32
CA ARG A 630 16.20 18.63 11.75
C ARG A 630 16.72 18.64 10.32
N ARG A 631 17.42 19.69 9.90
CA ARG A 631 17.94 19.85 8.54
C ARG A 631 16.87 19.87 7.46
N GLY A 632 15.63 20.08 7.84
CA GLY A 632 14.50 20.17 6.94
C GLY A 632 14.55 21.40 6.04
N LYS A 633 14.26 21.21 4.76
CA LYS A 633 14.10 22.26 3.76
C LYS A 633 12.63 22.51 3.55
N VAL A 634 12.08 23.54 4.22
CA VAL A 634 10.68 23.94 4.06
C VAL A 634 10.44 24.36 2.61
N GLN A 635 9.43 23.76 1.97
CA GLN A 635 9.07 24.01 0.57
C GLN A 635 7.94 25.03 0.44
N GLY A 636 6.99 24.99 1.37
CA GLY A 636 5.82 25.84 1.35
C GLY A 636 4.95 25.65 2.58
N GLN A 637 3.92 26.46 2.63
CA GLN A 637 2.85 26.34 3.59
C GLN A 637 1.52 26.65 2.90
N ASP A 638 0.51 25.82 3.18
CA ASP A 638 -0.82 25.95 2.63
C ASP A 638 -1.85 26.11 3.76
N GLN A 639 -2.84 26.96 3.57
CA GLN A 639 -3.90 27.10 4.55
C GLN A 639 -4.97 26.03 4.33
N ARG A 640 -5.32 25.31 5.39
CA ARG A 640 -6.34 24.25 5.41
C ARG A 640 -7.37 24.55 6.49
N GLY A 641 -8.40 25.31 6.13
CA GLY A 641 -9.39 25.75 7.12
C GLY A 641 -8.75 26.55 8.24
N ASN A 642 -8.86 26.08 9.49
CA ASN A 642 -8.25 26.68 10.67
C ASN A 642 -6.83 26.16 10.99
N ALA A 643 -6.24 25.36 10.12
CA ALA A 643 -4.90 24.82 10.27
C ALA A 643 -4.00 25.21 9.09
N LEU A 644 -2.70 25.13 9.30
CA LEU A 644 -1.68 25.34 8.29
C LEU A 644 -0.94 24.02 8.03
N ALA A 645 -0.76 23.67 6.78
CA ALA A 645 0.03 22.53 6.34
C ALA A 645 1.43 23.05 5.93
N VAL A 646 2.45 22.62 6.64
CA VAL A 646 3.86 22.91 6.33
C VAL A 646 4.46 21.74 5.59
N GLN A 647 4.96 21.98 4.39
CA GLN A 647 5.64 20.97 3.58
C GLN A 647 7.15 21.17 3.67
N ALA A 648 7.89 20.09 3.93
CA ALA A 648 9.33 20.12 4.03
C ALA A 648 9.97 18.83 3.54
N TYR A 649 11.20 18.92 3.05
CA TYR A 649 12.05 17.75 2.81
C TYR A 649 13.02 17.60 3.97
N VAL A 650 12.95 16.46 4.66
CA VAL A 650 13.74 16.21 5.88
C VAL A 650 14.45 14.86 5.76
N PRO A 651 15.76 14.78 6.10
CA PRO A 651 16.45 13.50 6.14
C PRO A 651 15.80 12.54 7.14
N LEU A 652 15.62 11.26 6.74
CA LEU A 652 14.98 10.24 7.59
C LEU A 652 15.65 10.10 8.95
N GLY A 653 16.98 10.18 9.01
CA GLY A 653 17.73 10.07 10.26
C GLY A 653 17.34 11.12 11.31
N GLU A 654 16.85 12.28 10.88
CA GLU A 654 16.41 13.36 11.74
C GLU A 654 14.94 13.25 12.17
N MET A 655 14.18 12.35 11.52
CA MET A 655 12.75 12.17 11.80
C MET A 655 12.46 11.16 12.92
N PHE A 656 13.46 10.41 13.37
CA PHE A 656 13.26 9.49 14.49
C PHE A 656 12.87 10.23 15.77
N GLY A 657 11.76 9.79 16.39
CA GLY A 657 11.19 10.44 17.57
C GLY A 657 10.39 11.72 17.28
N TYR A 658 10.29 12.16 16.02
CA TYR A 658 9.58 13.38 15.65
C TYR A 658 8.11 13.40 16.08
N ALA A 659 7.41 12.28 16.01
CA ALA A 659 6.02 12.18 16.45
C ALA A 659 5.83 12.60 17.93
N THR A 660 6.75 12.16 18.79
CA THR A 660 6.74 12.50 20.22
C THR A 660 7.07 13.97 20.44
N ASP A 661 8.08 14.49 19.75
CA ASP A 661 8.51 15.89 19.88
C ASP A 661 7.40 16.83 19.35
N LEU A 662 6.78 16.51 18.23
CA LEU A 662 5.67 17.28 17.65
C LEU A 662 4.46 17.31 18.58
N ARG A 663 4.05 16.15 19.13
CA ARG A 663 2.93 16.07 20.07
C ARG A 663 3.21 16.90 21.33
N SER A 664 4.43 16.84 21.84
CA SER A 664 4.84 17.58 23.02
C SER A 664 4.82 19.10 22.78
N SER A 665 5.38 19.57 21.66
CA SER A 665 5.46 20.98 21.33
C SER A 665 4.12 21.61 20.95
N THR A 666 3.21 20.83 20.36
CA THR A 666 1.90 21.30 19.87
C THR A 666 0.72 20.89 20.76
N GLN A 667 0.98 20.34 21.95
CA GLN A 667 -0.05 19.86 22.87
C GLN A 667 -0.98 18.82 22.23
N GLY A 668 -0.44 18.00 21.33
CA GLY A 668 -1.19 16.97 20.60
C GLY A 668 -2.09 17.50 19.48
N ARG A 669 -2.01 18.79 19.13
CA ARG A 669 -2.90 19.41 18.12
C ARG A 669 -2.35 19.33 16.69
N ALA A 670 -1.07 19.02 16.51
CA ALA A 670 -0.49 18.83 15.19
C ALA A 670 -0.38 17.35 14.83
N SER A 671 -0.51 17.07 13.56
CA SER A 671 -0.26 15.77 12.96
C SER A 671 0.77 15.91 11.85
N TYR A 672 1.47 14.83 11.52
CA TYR A 672 2.37 14.82 10.38
C TYR A 672 2.22 13.53 9.58
N THR A 673 2.61 13.64 8.32
CA THR A 673 2.81 12.51 7.43
C THR A 673 4.17 12.63 6.79
N MET A 674 4.80 11.49 6.48
CA MET A 674 6.05 11.50 5.73
C MET A 674 6.06 10.36 4.72
N GLN A 675 6.67 10.62 3.58
CA GLN A 675 6.85 9.66 2.51
C GLN A 675 8.27 9.74 2.01
N PHE A 676 8.82 8.60 1.56
CA PHE A 676 10.11 8.63 0.89
C PHE A 676 10.00 9.45 -0.39
N GLU A 677 10.90 10.41 -0.56
CA GLU A 677 10.95 11.26 -1.75
C GLU A 677 12.12 10.87 -2.65
N ARG A 678 13.36 10.95 -2.12
CA ARG A 678 14.58 10.67 -2.87
C ARG A 678 15.78 10.48 -1.95
N TYR A 679 16.89 10.07 -2.54
CA TYR A 679 18.19 10.13 -1.88
C TYR A 679 18.87 11.47 -2.16
N GLU A 680 19.46 12.09 -1.12
CA GLU A 680 20.31 13.29 -1.24
C GLU A 680 21.66 13.04 -0.60
N GLU A 681 22.65 13.83 -1.00
CA GLU A 681 24.00 13.71 -0.46
C GLU A 681 24.08 14.17 0.99
N VAL A 682 24.70 13.36 1.82
CA VAL A 682 24.97 13.66 3.22
C VAL A 682 26.03 14.76 3.33
N PRO A 683 25.82 15.81 4.15
CA PRO A 683 26.84 16.82 4.42
C PRO A 683 28.16 16.20 4.92
N GLY A 684 29.30 16.74 4.45
CA GLY A 684 30.61 16.15 4.69
C GLY A 684 30.94 15.82 6.15
N SER A 685 30.60 16.74 7.09
CA SER A 685 30.81 16.53 8.53
C SER A 685 30.03 15.32 9.08
N ILE A 686 28.78 15.18 8.66
CA ILE A 686 27.91 14.07 9.08
C ILE A 686 28.36 12.77 8.41
N ALA A 687 28.76 12.83 7.14
CA ALA A 687 29.29 11.67 6.43
C ALA A 687 30.56 11.12 7.12
N GLU A 688 31.43 11.98 7.63
CA GLU A 688 32.62 11.58 8.40
C GLU A 688 32.25 10.89 9.72
N GLU A 689 31.24 11.38 10.44
CA GLU A 689 30.73 10.75 11.66
C GLU A 689 30.14 9.37 11.38
N ILE A 690 29.35 9.23 10.30
CA ILE A 690 28.76 7.95 9.90
C ILE A 690 29.85 6.93 9.55
N VAL A 691 30.87 7.34 8.78
CA VAL A 691 32.01 6.49 8.40
C VAL A 691 32.78 6.06 9.63
N ALA A 692 33.08 6.99 10.55
CA ALA A 692 33.82 6.70 11.78
C ALA A 692 33.06 5.73 12.69
N HIS A 693 31.76 5.93 12.85
CA HIS A 693 30.92 5.03 13.65
C HIS A 693 30.90 3.60 13.08
N ARG A 694 30.87 3.45 11.77
CA ARG A 694 30.85 2.13 11.12
C ARG A 694 32.25 1.44 11.12
N SER A 695 33.33 2.21 11.00
CA SER A 695 34.70 1.66 11.06
C SER A 695 35.17 1.33 12.49
N GLY A 696 34.37 1.70 13.52
CA GLY A 696 34.78 1.52 14.92
C GLY A 696 35.90 2.47 15.38
N GLU A 697 36.23 3.47 14.56
CA GLU A 697 37.19 4.51 14.90
C GLU A 697 36.51 5.69 15.59
N PRO A 698 37.08 6.30 16.63
CA PRO A 698 36.51 7.50 17.21
C PRO A 698 36.51 8.63 16.18
N PRO A 699 35.43 9.45 16.11
CA PRO A 699 35.37 10.55 15.16
C PRO A 699 36.57 11.48 15.35
N ALA A 700 37.17 11.89 14.22
CA ALA A 700 38.28 12.83 14.25
C ALA A 700 37.83 14.11 14.99
N LYS A 701 38.49 14.44 16.09
CA LYS A 701 38.16 15.69 16.82
C LYS A 701 38.32 16.85 15.84
N ALA A 702 37.26 17.61 15.67
CA ALA A 702 37.31 18.86 14.95
C ALA A 702 38.42 19.74 15.61
N ALA A 703 39.43 20.06 14.81
CA ALA A 703 40.54 20.93 15.21
C ALA A 703 40.10 22.40 15.17
#